data_628e95f75b1311aeab8bab3a949d108d
#
_entry.id   628e95f75b1311aeab8bab3a949d108d
#
_cell.length_a   1.000
_cell.length_b   1.000
_cell.length_c   1.000
_cell.angle_alpha   90.00
_cell.angle_beta   90.00
_cell.angle_gamma   90.00
#
_symmetry.space_group_name_H-M   'P 1'
#
loop_
_entity.id
_entity.type
_entity.pdbx_description
1 polymer ?
#
loop_
_entity_poly.entity_id
_entity_poly.type
_entity_poly.pdbx_seq_one_letter_code
_entity_poly.pdbx_strand_id
1 'polypeptide(L)'
;MDRPLARREFLKRTASLAAAVPLAEAAAHLSATRSSQLPTSAARISSVSYAERDFPIRAKRFTEVRLADDFWRPKITTNAEVTIPYLAARDGGRGLEGNVLEAAILSLQTHPDAELQRQVDVRVSQLATRPTRGNSGFEVAVAYFLATGRRDLLDPSIAAADALYADFVARNPPFNGGERDAINCLQLFRATGNRKHLDLAKHYLDIRGLENSVDRSRHNQSYMPPVEQSEAVGHAVNCASLMVSLLDVGVLTGLDAYADAARRMWMDASARKMYVTGGIGSTGNEGFGQPYVLPIISAYSETCAVLMFATLNHKLFLSSGDAKYIDVLERGIYNNALSGVSVSGDRFFYVNRLASAGDGRDTRWARASLECCPPNLVRFLAAMPGYIYAQDNQRAIYVNLYVSSDTEFFVGQEPLGVSVRSGMPWDGATTIRVAPPRPVRAALKLRIPGWARNQPVPGGLYSYVQPTPGGTSVAVNGRAVDATPDPLGYVSIDREWRDGDHVEMTFPFAVQQVTADARVAPARGRVAIERGPIVYCSEWPDVDDHAALTRRVVDAPAVSDRRLQTWPSASLLRVRTGQLSRPDAPARDVELIPYHLWANRGAGEMSVWLATRDLQPGDVGPAGGLIFYVNSEFARDGWRYLEAAPFDQSSGAKWGCFRRVIAGAKGTTVGTGHQNTADMLAACTEHGTAAELCANYVLNGIGGWFLPSRDELRLMYRNLKAAGIGDFRDAGLIDNCEYWTSSQETADMAWHLDFADAGRQHYDDKDFPRRVRAIRTL
;
A
#
# COMPACT_ATOMS: atom_id res chain seq x y z
N MET A 1 -13.68 17.50 -25.74
CA MET A 1 -12.50 17.92 -26.53
C MET A 1 -11.65 18.79 -25.62
N ASP A 2 -10.34 18.51 -25.59
CA ASP A 2 -9.28 19.26 -24.91
C ASP A 2 -9.18 19.14 -23.37
N ARG A 3 -8.08 18.73 -22.73
CA ARG A 3 -6.65 18.59 -23.08
C ARG A 3 -5.89 17.72 -22.06
N PRO A 4 -4.90 16.94 -22.44
CA PRO A 4 -4.02 16.23 -21.51
C PRO A 4 -2.64 16.90 -21.33
N LEU A 5 -2.52 18.22 -21.33
CA LEU A 5 -1.22 18.91 -21.25
C LEU A 5 -0.75 19.32 -19.85
N ALA A 6 -1.63 19.46 -18.88
CA ALA A 6 -1.28 19.88 -17.51
C ALA A 6 -0.52 18.80 -16.69
N ARG A 7 -0.67 17.52 -17.04
CA ARG A 7 -0.09 16.39 -16.30
C ARG A 7 1.42 16.21 -16.53
N ARG A 8 1.94 16.63 -17.68
CA ARG A 8 3.37 16.48 -18.03
C ARG A 8 4.28 17.53 -17.38
N GLU A 9 3.77 18.71 -17.10
CA GLU A 9 4.58 19.74 -16.43
C GLU A 9 4.63 19.58 -14.92
N PHE A 10 3.59 19.04 -14.29
CA PHE A 10 3.58 18.71 -12.87
C PHE A 10 4.65 17.68 -12.51
N LEU A 11 4.88 16.67 -13.36
CA LEU A 11 5.87 15.61 -13.14
C LEU A 11 7.33 16.06 -13.31
N LYS A 12 7.58 17.18 -13.98
CA LYS A 12 8.95 17.69 -14.17
C LYS A 12 9.48 18.56 -13.02
N ARG A 13 8.62 19.02 -12.11
CA ARG A 13 9.01 19.96 -11.04
C ARG A 13 9.28 19.31 -9.67
N THR A 14 8.97 18.03 -9.49
CA THR A 14 9.20 17.32 -8.21
C THR A 14 10.54 16.58 -8.12
N ALA A 15 11.41 16.70 -9.11
CA ALA A 15 12.65 15.91 -9.20
C ALA A 15 13.94 16.63 -8.75
N SER A 16 13.86 17.74 -8.04
CA SER A 16 15.09 18.43 -7.58
C SER A 16 14.89 19.00 -6.17
N LEU A 17 15.46 18.32 -5.20
CA LEU A 17 16.11 18.85 -3.99
C LEU A 17 16.29 17.74 -2.95
N ALA A 18 17.47 17.13 -2.96
CA ALA A 18 17.98 16.38 -1.82
C ALA A 18 19.27 17.08 -1.37
N ALA A 19 19.20 17.80 -0.27
CA ALA A 19 20.39 18.30 0.45
C ALA A 19 20.79 17.28 1.51
N ALA A 20 22.07 16.91 1.52
CA ALA A 20 22.69 15.96 2.42
C ALA A 20 22.89 16.54 3.82
N VAL A 21 22.58 15.75 4.85
CA VAL A 21 23.07 15.94 6.22
C VAL A 21 23.74 14.63 6.65
N PRO A 22 24.95 14.65 7.23
CA PRO A 22 25.72 13.45 7.54
C PRO A 22 25.21 12.78 8.81
N LEU A 23 24.92 11.49 8.74
CA LEU A 23 24.75 10.57 9.87
C LEU A 23 26.02 9.75 10.02
N ALA A 24 26.87 10.15 10.96
CA ALA A 24 27.88 9.30 11.55
C ALA A 24 27.34 8.73 12.88
N GLU A 25 27.80 7.48 13.17
CA GLU A 25 27.61 6.73 14.40
C GLU A 25 26.31 5.93 14.56
N ALA A 26 26.34 4.72 14.02
CA ALA A 26 25.88 3.45 14.61
C ALA A 26 26.19 2.27 13.67
N ALA A 27 27.44 2.00 13.37
CA ALA A 27 27.89 0.78 12.69
C ALA A 27 29.19 0.26 13.33
N ALA A 28 29.05 -0.35 14.48
CA ALA A 28 30.10 -1.18 15.04
C ALA A 28 29.51 -2.50 15.51
N HIS A 29 30.04 -3.57 14.96
CA HIS A 29 29.85 -5.00 15.17
C HIS A 29 28.98 -5.71 14.12
N LEU A 30 29.64 -6.01 13.01
CA LEU A 30 29.56 -7.28 12.27
C LEU A 30 30.56 -7.21 11.11
N SER A 31 31.86 -7.22 11.43
CA SER A 31 32.90 -7.50 10.47
C SER A 31 33.30 -8.96 10.59
N ALA A 32 32.84 -9.76 9.65
CA ALA A 32 33.46 -11.04 9.31
C ALA A 32 33.56 -11.09 7.79
N THR A 33 34.73 -10.77 7.33
CA THR A 33 35.24 -10.81 5.98
C THR A 33 34.97 -12.13 5.28
N ARG A 34 34.17 -12.08 4.19
CA ARG A 34 34.41 -12.86 2.98
C ARG A 34 34.16 -11.95 1.79
N SER A 35 35.21 -11.43 1.20
CA SER A 35 35.19 -10.72 -0.08
C SER A 35 34.79 -11.71 -1.17
N SER A 36 33.55 -11.73 -1.57
CA SER A 36 33.14 -12.27 -2.85
C SER A 36 33.34 -11.18 -3.89
N GLN A 37 34.41 -11.29 -4.66
CA GLN A 37 34.62 -10.44 -5.82
C GLN A 37 33.47 -10.62 -6.81
N LEU A 38 32.63 -9.60 -6.92
CA LEU A 38 31.66 -9.49 -8.00
C LEU A 38 32.45 -9.10 -9.28
N PRO A 39 32.12 -9.70 -10.43
CA PRO A 39 32.86 -9.39 -11.65
C PRO A 39 32.52 -7.99 -12.15
N THR A 40 33.52 -7.10 -12.19
CA THR A 40 33.45 -5.74 -12.74
C THR A 40 33.76 -5.74 -14.24
N SER A 41 33.09 -6.53 -15.06
CA SER A 41 33.16 -6.39 -16.52
C SER A 41 31.99 -7.12 -17.18
N ALA A 42 31.52 -6.57 -18.29
CA ALA A 42 30.42 -7.02 -19.16
C ALA A 42 29.88 -8.42 -18.83
N ALA A 43 28.77 -8.50 -18.07
CA ALA A 43 28.16 -9.76 -17.68
C ALA A 43 27.73 -10.51 -18.95
N ARG A 44 28.53 -11.50 -19.38
CA ARG A 44 28.04 -12.57 -20.24
C ARG A 44 27.14 -13.45 -19.37
N ILE A 45 26.19 -14.19 -19.96
CA ILE A 45 25.53 -15.28 -19.25
C ILE A 45 26.65 -16.15 -18.69
N SER A 46 26.98 -15.91 -17.43
CA SER A 46 28.16 -16.49 -16.84
C SER A 46 27.90 -17.96 -16.58
N SER A 47 28.81 -18.81 -17.00
CA SER A 47 28.86 -20.23 -16.65
C SER A 47 29.24 -20.43 -15.16
N VAL A 48 28.80 -19.57 -14.26
CA VAL A 48 28.96 -19.82 -12.84
C VAL A 48 28.21 -21.10 -12.51
N SER A 49 28.96 -22.18 -12.26
CA SER A 49 28.41 -23.42 -11.83
C SER A 49 27.81 -23.25 -10.44
N TYR A 50 26.53 -23.43 -10.32
CA TYR A 50 25.82 -23.48 -9.03
C TYR A 50 25.00 -24.78 -8.94
N ALA A 51 24.83 -25.29 -7.73
CA ALA A 51 23.91 -26.42 -7.49
C ALA A 51 22.48 -25.89 -7.47
N GLU A 52 21.57 -26.52 -8.21
CA GLU A 52 20.16 -26.21 -8.14
C GLU A 52 19.63 -26.56 -6.74
N ARG A 53 18.89 -25.65 -6.15
CA ARG A 53 18.22 -25.79 -4.85
C ARG A 53 16.74 -25.49 -5.01
N ASP A 54 15.96 -25.73 -3.97
CA ASP A 54 14.57 -25.32 -3.91
C ASP A 54 14.28 -24.70 -2.54
N PHE A 55 13.12 -24.10 -2.40
CA PHE A 55 12.66 -23.58 -1.13
C PHE A 55 12.56 -24.70 -0.08
N PRO A 56 13.04 -24.50 1.16
CA PRO A 56 12.97 -25.51 2.20
C PRO A 56 11.55 -25.83 2.65
N ILE A 57 10.63 -24.91 2.42
CA ILE A 57 9.21 -25.03 2.75
C ILE A 57 8.39 -24.91 1.46
N ARG A 58 7.39 -25.76 1.28
CA ARG A 58 6.51 -25.78 0.11
C ARG A 58 5.10 -25.37 0.50
N ALA A 59 4.53 -24.45 -0.24
CA ALA A 59 3.13 -24.07 -0.10
C ALA A 59 2.21 -25.23 -0.46
N LYS A 60 1.07 -25.32 0.21
CA LYS A 60 -0.02 -26.20 -0.22
C LYS A 60 -0.64 -25.63 -1.49
N ARG A 61 -0.96 -26.48 -2.46
CA ARG A 61 -1.64 -26.01 -3.69
C ARG A 61 -3.04 -25.51 -3.34
N PHE A 62 -3.47 -24.39 -3.92
CA PHE A 62 -4.80 -23.82 -3.67
C PHE A 62 -5.94 -24.81 -3.99
N THR A 63 -5.76 -25.68 -4.98
CA THR A 63 -6.71 -26.74 -5.36
C THR A 63 -6.84 -27.87 -4.33
N GLU A 64 -5.91 -27.96 -3.41
CA GLU A 64 -5.88 -28.99 -2.35
C GLU A 64 -6.41 -28.44 -1.01
N VAL A 65 -6.90 -27.19 -0.98
CA VAL A 65 -7.45 -26.53 0.21
C VAL A 65 -8.91 -26.18 -0.06
N ARG A 66 -9.82 -26.86 0.62
CA ARG A 66 -11.26 -26.63 0.52
C ARG A 66 -11.71 -25.69 1.60
N LEU A 67 -12.12 -24.47 1.23
CA LEU A 67 -12.62 -23.46 2.16
C LEU A 67 -14.01 -23.82 2.71
N ALA A 68 -14.19 -23.51 4.00
CA ALA A 68 -15.43 -23.71 4.73
C ALA A 68 -15.82 -22.47 5.57
N ASP A 69 -15.15 -21.33 5.33
CA ASP A 69 -15.33 -20.08 6.06
C ASP A 69 -16.40 -19.18 5.42
N ASP A 70 -16.85 -18.18 6.18
CA ASP A 70 -17.84 -17.19 5.74
C ASP A 70 -17.21 -15.83 5.38
N PHE A 71 -15.88 -15.75 5.33
CA PHE A 71 -15.17 -14.53 4.96
C PHE A 71 -14.52 -14.62 3.57
N TRP A 72 -13.60 -15.59 3.35
CA TRP A 72 -12.88 -15.73 2.08
C TRP A 72 -13.69 -16.49 1.03
N ARG A 73 -14.37 -17.58 1.41
CA ARG A 73 -15.15 -18.38 0.48
C ARG A 73 -16.17 -17.54 -0.31
N PRO A 74 -17.01 -16.66 0.30
CA PRO A 74 -17.94 -15.83 -0.48
C PRO A 74 -17.22 -14.88 -1.47
N LYS A 75 -16.06 -14.34 -1.09
CA LYS A 75 -15.28 -13.44 -1.97
C LYS A 75 -14.67 -14.18 -3.17
N ILE A 76 -14.19 -15.40 -2.95
CA ILE A 76 -13.65 -16.25 -4.02
C ILE A 76 -14.77 -16.73 -4.94
N THR A 77 -15.94 -17.07 -4.39
CA THR A 77 -17.14 -17.38 -5.17
C THR A 77 -17.59 -16.18 -6.02
N THR A 78 -17.70 -14.98 -5.43
CA THR A 78 -17.99 -13.75 -6.19
C THR A 78 -16.93 -13.50 -7.28
N ASN A 79 -15.65 -13.77 -6.98
CA ASN A 79 -14.58 -13.65 -7.96
C ASN A 79 -14.80 -14.58 -9.16
N ALA A 80 -15.17 -15.83 -8.90
CA ALA A 80 -15.42 -16.85 -9.95
C ALA A 80 -16.69 -16.56 -10.76
N GLU A 81 -17.79 -16.25 -10.08
CA GLU A 81 -19.12 -16.17 -10.69
C GLU A 81 -19.45 -14.77 -11.24
N VAL A 82 -18.82 -13.71 -10.73
CA VAL A 82 -19.14 -12.33 -11.11
C VAL A 82 -17.91 -11.65 -11.70
N THR A 83 -16.80 -11.55 -10.93
CA THR A 83 -15.71 -10.64 -11.29
C THR A 83 -14.93 -11.13 -12.53
N ILE A 84 -14.58 -12.40 -12.62
CA ILE A 84 -13.88 -12.95 -13.78
C ILE A 84 -14.75 -12.89 -15.04
N PRO A 85 -16.04 -13.33 -15.05
CA PRO A 85 -16.93 -13.15 -16.19
C PRO A 85 -17.11 -11.68 -16.59
N TYR A 86 -17.26 -10.77 -15.62
CA TYR A 86 -17.38 -9.33 -15.88
C TYR A 86 -16.15 -8.78 -16.61
N LEU A 87 -14.93 -9.16 -16.20
CA LEU A 87 -13.71 -8.73 -16.86
C LEU A 87 -13.51 -9.40 -18.22
N ALA A 88 -13.87 -10.67 -18.37
CA ALA A 88 -13.77 -11.43 -19.63
C ALA A 88 -14.69 -10.88 -20.72
N ALA A 89 -15.91 -10.46 -20.36
CA ALA A 89 -16.92 -9.93 -21.30
C ALA A 89 -16.58 -8.56 -21.90
N ARG A 90 -15.52 -7.89 -21.44
CA ARG A 90 -15.17 -6.52 -21.83
C ARG A 90 -14.65 -6.43 -23.26
N ASP A 91 -14.79 -5.23 -23.83
CA ASP A 91 -14.34 -4.93 -25.21
C ASP A 91 -14.86 -5.93 -26.25
N GLY A 92 -16.11 -6.40 -26.08
CA GLY A 92 -16.72 -7.38 -26.96
C GLY A 92 -16.13 -8.79 -26.83
N GLY A 93 -15.75 -9.20 -25.60
CA GLY A 93 -15.14 -10.51 -25.30
C GLY A 93 -13.62 -10.56 -25.44
N ARG A 94 -12.96 -9.41 -25.62
CA ARG A 94 -11.48 -9.29 -25.65
C ARG A 94 -10.84 -9.22 -24.27
N GLY A 95 -11.64 -9.10 -23.20
CA GLY A 95 -11.12 -8.99 -21.84
C GLY A 95 -10.43 -10.24 -21.31
N LEU A 96 -10.61 -11.40 -21.95
CA LEU A 96 -10.00 -12.67 -21.54
C LEU A 96 -8.55 -12.78 -22.07
N GLU A 97 -7.67 -11.98 -21.51
CA GLU A 97 -6.24 -11.91 -21.86
C GLU A 97 -5.37 -11.79 -20.60
N GLY A 98 -4.08 -12.11 -20.72
CA GLY A 98 -3.09 -11.94 -19.65
C GLY A 98 -3.57 -12.48 -18.31
N ASN A 99 -3.54 -11.64 -17.28
CA ASN A 99 -3.90 -12.04 -15.90
C ASN A 99 -5.38 -12.43 -15.74
N VAL A 100 -6.31 -11.94 -16.59
CA VAL A 100 -7.72 -12.37 -16.55
C VAL A 100 -7.85 -13.80 -17.09
N LEU A 101 -7.13 -14.14 -18.15
CA LEU A 101 -7.09 -15.50 -18.68
C LEU A 101 -6.44 -16.45 -17.67
N GLU A 102 -5.34 -16.04 -17.05
CA GLU A 102 -4.72 -16.82 -15.97
C GLU A 102 -5.69 -17.04 -14.81
N ALA A 103 -6.40 -15.98 -14.36
CA ALA A 103 -7.40 -16.09 -13.30
C ALA A 103 -8.55 -17.04 -13.65
N ALA A 104 -9.04 -17.00 -14.90
CA ALA A 104 -10.07 -17.94 -15.37
C ALA A 104 -9.58 -19.39 -15.33
N ILE A 105 -8.35 -19.65 -15.81
CA ILE A 105 -7.72 -20.97 -15.77
C ILE A 105 -7.58 -21.48 -14.33
N LEU A 106 -7.14 -20.62 -13.40
CA LEU A 106 -7.01 -20.97 -11.99
C LEU A 106 -8.38 -21.23 -11.34
N SER A 107 -9.36 -20.34 -11.59
CA SER A 107 -10.70 -20.41 -10.99
C SER A 107 -11.44 -21.68 -11.43
N LEU A 108 -11.34 -22.07 -12.69
CA LEU A 108 -12.00 -23.26 -13.23
C LEU A 108 -11.57 -24.58 -12.55
N GLN A 109 -10.41 -24.60 -11.90
CA GLN A 109 -9.97 -25.79 -11.15
C GLN A 109 -10.77 -26.02 -9.85
N THR A 110 -11.37 -24.96 -9.29
CA THR A 110 -12.14 -25.03 -8.02
C THR A 110 -13.61 -24.65 -8.18
N HIS A 111 -13.92 -23.86 -9.22
CA HIS A 111 -15.27 -23.39 -9.56
C HIS A 111 -15.53 -23.69 -11.04
N PRO A 112 -15.92 -24.93 -11.37
CA PRO A 112 -16.17 -25.32 -12.77
C PRO A 112 -17.34 -24.52 -13.36
N ASP A 113 -17.11 -23.93 -14.54
CA ASP A 113 -18.10 -23.21 -15.34
C ASP A 113 -17.92 -23.58 -16.81
N ALA A 114 -18.92 -24.15 -17.43
CA ALA A 114 -18.83 -24.71 -18.79
C ALA A 114 -18.69 -23.61 -19.85
N GLU A 115 -19.31 -22.45 -19.65
CA GLU A 115 -19.22 -21.34 -20.59
C GLU A 115 -17.86 -20.64 -20.51
N LEU A 116 -17.38 -20.39 -19.31
CA LEU A 116 -16.04 -19.82 -19.10
C LEU A 116 -14.96 -20.79 -19.62
N GLN A 117 -15.12 -22.11 -19.40
CA GLN A 117 -14.21 -23.12 -19.94
C GLN A 117 -14.15 -23.06 -21.47
N ARG A 118 -15.32 -23.00 -22.15
CA ARG A 118 -15.39 -22.88 -23.60
C ARG A 118 -14.70 -21.61 -24.11
N GLN A 119 -14.87 -20.47 -23.42
CA GLN A 119 -14.19 -19.21 -23.75
C GLN A 119 -12.68 -19.32 -23.59
N VAL A 120 -12.21 -19.94 -22.51
CA VAL A 120 -10.78 -20.21 -22.27
C VAL A 120 -10.21 -21.09 -23.38
N ASP A 121 -10.88 -22.18 -23.76
CA ASP A 121 -10.42 -23.11 -24.82
C ASP A 121 -10.30 -22.40 -26.17
N VAL A 122 -11.29 -21.58 -26.53
CA VAL A 122 -11.24 -20.76 -27.76
C VAL A 122 -10.06 -19.79 -27.71
N ARG A 123 -9.87 -19.13 -26.57
CA ARG A 123 -8.79 -18.14 -26.43
C ARG A 123 -7.40 -18.78 -26.47
N VAL A 124 -7.21 -19.90 -25.79
CA VAL A 124 -5.97 -20.69 -25.81
C VAL A 124 -5.65 -21.14 -27.24
N SER A 125 -6.65 -21.67 -27.97
CA SER A 125 -6.47 -22.07 -29.37
C SER A 125 -6.02 -20.93 -30.26
N GLN A 126 -6.57 -19.70 -30.07
CA GLN A 126 -6.15 -18.51 -30.78
C GLN A 126 -4.72 -18.08 -30.45
N LEU A 127 -4.32 -18.18 -29.16
CA LEU A 127 -2.97 -17.84 -28.72
C LEU A 127 -1.93 -18.85 -29.24
N ALA A 128 -2.26 -20.13 -29.26
CA ALA A 128 -1.39 -21.20 -29.76
C ALA A 128 -1.00 -21.02 -31.23
N THR A 129 -1.83 -20.33 -32.02
CA THR A 129 -1.54 -20.06 -33.45
C THR A 129 -0.70 -18.77 -33.65
N ARG A 130 -0.45 -17.98 -32.61
CA ARG A 130 0.33 -16.74 -32.69
C ARG A 130 1.77 -16.98 -32.24
N PRO A 131 2.77 -16.39 -32.92
CA PRO A 131 4.14 -16.49 -32.43
C PRO A 131 4.29 -15.79 -31.09
N THR A 132 4.81 -16.48 -30.09
CA THR A 132 5.19 -15.89 -28.81
C THR A 132 6.35 -14.92 -29.02
N ARG A 133 6.20 -13.67 -28.62
CA ARG A 133 7.24 -12.64 -28.73
C ARG A 133 7.79 -12.33 -27.34
N GLY A 134 9.09 -12.44 -27.19
CA GLY A 134 9.75 -12.22 -25.90
C GLY A 134 9.25 -13.22 -24.86
N ASN A 135 9.13 -12.77 -23.62
CA ASN A 135 8.63 -13.56 -22.48
C ASN A 135 7.17 -13.26 -22.09
N SER A 136 6.46 -12.56 -22.94
CA SER A 136 5.05 -12.22 -22.72
C SER A 136 4.17 -13.46 -22.80
N GLY A 137 3.36 -13.69 -21.77
CA GLY A 137 2.41 -14.79 -21.71
C GLY A 137 2.96 -16.10 -21.12
N PHE A 138 4.22 -16.15 -20.68
CA PHE A 138 4.77 -17.34 -20.01
C PHE A 138 3.95 -17.71 -18.75
N GLU A 139 3.45 -16.72 -18.00
CA GLU A 139 2.59 -16.93 -16.83
C GLU A 139 1.32 -17.73 -17.20
N VAL A 140 0.63 -17.30 -18.24
CA VAL A 140 -0.59 -17.97 -18.73
C VAL A 140 -0.28 -19.37 -19.24
N ALA A 141 0.83 -19.54 -19.97
CA ALA A 141 1.25 -20.84 -20.50
C ALA A 141 1.54 -21.86 -19.38
N VAL A 142 2.23 -21.40 -18.33
CA VAL A 142 2.52 -22.21 -17.14
C VAL A 142 1.23 -22.55 -16.39
N ALA A 143 0.36 -21.56 -16.13
CA ALA A 143 -0.90 -21.77 -15.45
C ALA A 143 -1.78 -22.79 -16.19
N TYR A 144 -1.88 -22.65 -17.52
CA TYR A 144 -2.65 -23.59 -18.35
C TYR A 144 -2.08 -25.03 -18.35
N PHE A 145 -0.76 -25.16 -18.44
CA PHE A 145 -0.09 -26.44 -18.34
C PHE A 145 -0.31 -27.10 -16.97
N LEU A 146 -0.14 -26.36 -15.88
CA LEU A 146 -0.33 -26.89 -14.53
C LEU A 146 -1.80 -27.27 -14.24
N ALA A 147 -2.76 -26.58 -14.87
CA ALA A 147 -4.18 -26.88 -14.71
C ALA A 147 -4.65 -28.09 -15.55
N THR A 148 -4.11 -28.26 -16.77
CA THR A 148 -4.66 -29.17 -17.76
C THR A 148 -3.70 -30.28 -18.22
N GLY A 149 -2.41 -30.14 -17.96
CA GLY A 149 -1.34 -30.98 -18.53
C GLY A 149 -1.06 -30.70 -20.03
N ARG A 150 -1.82 -29.81 -20.67
CA ARG A 150 -1.68 -29.50 -22.11
C ARG A 150 -0.54 -28.53 -22.35
N ARG A 151 0.17 -28.74 -23.44
CA ARG A 151 1.41 -28.00 -23.78
C ARG A 151 1.24 -26.97 -24.89
N ASP A 152 0.00 -26.73 -25.35
CA ASP A 152 -0.32 -25.86 -26.50
C ASP A 152 0.31 -24.44 -26.39
N LEU A 153 0.39 -23.89 -25.18
CA LEU A 153 1.04 -22.58 -24.92
C LEU A 153 2.45 -22.76 -24.34
N LEU A 154 2.73 -23.88 -23.67
CA LEU A 154 4.00 -24.11 -22.99
C LEU A 154 5.15 -24.31 -24.01
N ASP A 155 4.95 -25.14 -25.04
CA ASP A 155 6.00 -25.41 -26.04
C ASP A 155 6.42 -24.15 -26.84
N PRO A 156 5.48 -23.32 -27.34
CA PRO A 156 5.84 -22.03 -27.92
C PRO A 156 6.57 -21.09 -26.95
N SER A 157 6.22 -21.12 -25.66
CA SER A 157 6.87 -20.32 -24.62
C SER A 157 8.31 -20.80 -24.35
N ILE A 158 8.53 -22.12 -24.32
CA ILE A 158 9.87 -22.72 -24.23
C ILE A 158 10.72 -22.30 -25.43
N ALA A 159 10.20 -22.42 -26.64
CA ALA A 159 10.93 -22.04 -27.86
C ALA A 159 11.29 -20.54 -27.85
N ALA A 160 10.38 -19.67 -27.39
CA ALA A 160 10.66 -18.24 -27.25
C ALA A 160 11.73 -17.97 -26.20
N ALA A 161 11.69 -18.65 -25.04
CA ALA A 161 12.71 -18.50 -24.00
C ALA A 161 14.09 -19.01 -24.45
N ASP A 162 14.15 -20.13 -25.18
CA ASP A 162 15.38 -20.65 -25.79
C ASP A 162 15.96 -19.68 -26.83
N ALA A 163 15.13 -19.03 -27.63
CA ALA A 163 15.57 -18.01 -28.58
C ALA A 163 16.13 -16.76 -27.86
N LEU A 164 15.45 -16.29 -26.78
CA LEU A 164 15.96 -15.21 -25.93
C LEU A 164 17.29 -15.58 -25.29
N TYR A 165 17.42 -16.79 -24.76
CA TYR A 165 18.67 -17.27 -24.18
C TYR A 165 19.82 -17.26 -25.21
N ALA A 166 19.56 -17.80 -26.41
CA ALA A 166 20.56 -17.82 -27.49
C ALA A 166 20.99 -16.38 -27.90
N ASP A 167 20.03 -15.47 -27.96
CA ASP A 167 20.27 -14.08 -28.28
C ASP A 167 21.15 -13.38 -27.22
N PHE A 168 20.82 -13.58 -25.93
CA PHE A 168 21.63 -13.04 -24.82
C PHE A 168 23.06 -13.63 -24.81
N VAL A 169 23.22 -14.92 -25.07
CA VAL A 169 24.55 -15.53 -25.18
C VAL A 169 25.36 -14.93 -26.34
N ALA A 170 24.70 -14.71 -27.48
CA ALA A 170 25.39 -14.21 -28.68
C ALA A 170 25.72 -12.71 -28.61
N ARG A 171 24.79 -11.88 -28.14
CA ARG A 171 24.88 -10.42 -28.24
C ARG A 171 25.13 -9.70 -26.94
N ASN A 172 24.76 -10.32 -25.79
CA ASN A 172 24.81 -9.72 -24.46
C ASN A 172 24.24 -8.28 -24.46
N PRO A 173 22.95 -8.07 -24.84
CA PRO A 173 22.39 -6.74 -24.97
C PRO A 173 22.36 -6.02 -23.62
N PRO A 174 22.52 -4.68 -23.58
CA PRO A 174 22.38 -3.93 -22.34
C PRO A 174 20.92 -4.00 -21.83
N PHE A 175 20.74 -3.80 -20.50
CA PHE A 175 19.39 -3.71 -19.92
C PHE A 175 18.64 -2.51 -20.49
N ASN A 176 17.42 -2.75 -20.98
CA ASN A 176 16.56 -1.76 -21.62
C ASN A 176 15.12 -1.79 -21.07
N GLY A 177 14.96 -2.04 -19.77
CA GLY A 177 13.65 -2.23 -19.14
C GLY A 177 13.26 -3.70 -19.06
N GLY A 178 12.02 -3.97 -18.70
CA GLY A 178 11.54 -5.35 -18.50
C GLY A 178 11.50 -5.74 -17.03
N GLU A 179 10.55 -5.12 -16.29
CA GLU A 179 10.46 -5.31 -14.84
C GLU A 179 10.07 -6.73 -14.45
N ARG A 180 9.37 -7.44 -15.33
CA ARG A 180 8.85 -8.78 -15.07
C ARG A 180 9.58 -9.89 -15.83
N ASP A 181 10.60 -9.58 -16.59
CA ASP A 181 11.30 -10.55 -17.44
C ASP A 181 11.89 -11.71 -16.65
N ALA A 182 12.55 -11.41 -15.54
CA ALA A 182 13.13 -12.44 -14.68
C ALA A 182 12.06 -13.34 -14.05
N ILE A 183 10.95 -12.76 -13.53
CA ILE A 183 9.84 -13.52 -12.92
C ILE A 183 9.21 -14.50 -13.92
N ASN A 184 8.99 -14.05 -15.15
CA ASN A 184 8.38 -14.88 -16.20
C ASN A 184 9.27 -16.08 -16.55
N CYS A 185 10.59 -15.86 -16.65
CA CYS A 185 11.55 -16.95 -16.87
C CYS A 185 11.61 -17.93 -15.68
N LEU A 186 11.52 -17.42 -14.44
CA LEU A 186 11.49 -18.24 -13.24
C LEU A 186 10.24 -19.13 -13.15
N GLN A 187 9.08 -18.62 -13.56
CA GLN A 187 7.87 -19.44 -13.65
C GLN A 187 8.02 -20.57 -14.67
N LEU A 188 8.60 -20.24 -15.83
CA LEU A 188 8.87 -21.24 -16.87
C LEU A 188 9.89 -22.28 -16.40
N PHE A 189 10.94 -21.86 -15.67
CA PHE A 189 11.90 -22.79 -15.04
C PHE A 189 11.20 -23.75 -14.08
N ARG A 190 10.31 -23.27 -13.21
CA ARG A 190 9.57 -24.10 -12.24
C ARG A 190 8.64 -25.12 -12.92
N ALA A 191 8.09 -24.79 -14.08
CA ALA A 191 7.23 -25.70 -14.84
C ALA A 191 8.02 -26.74 -15.65
N THR A 192 9.25 -26.42 -16.08
CA THR A 192 10.00 -27.23 -17.04
C THR A 192 11.26 -27.89 -16.49
N GLY A 193 11.83 -27.38 -15.40
CA GLY A 193 13.15 -27.76 -14.89
C GLY A 193 14.30 -27.37 -15.84
N ASN A 194 14.05 -26.62 -16.93
CA ASN A 194 15.08 -26.27 -17.89
C ASN A 194 15.96 -25.15 -17.35
N ARG A 195 17.20 -25.47 -17.02
CA ARG A 195 18.20 -24.57 -16.44
C ARG A 195 18.44 -23.30 -17.23
N LYS A 196 18.32 -23.33 -18.56
CA LYS A 196 18.46 -22.11 -19.39
C LYS A 196 17.53 -20.99 -18.96
N HIS A 197 16.32 -21.35 -18.50
CA HIS A 197 15.32 -20.36 -18.05
C HIS A 197 15.73 -19.72 -16.72
N LEU A 198 16.38 -20.47 -15.82
CA LEU A 198 16.94 -19.92 -14.58
C LEU A 198 18.15 -19.04 -14.86
N ASP A 199 19.05 -19.49 -15.78
CA ASP A 199 20.22 -18.69 -16.21
C ASP A 199 19.78 -17.39 -16.88
N LEU A 200 18.73 -17.42 -17.69
CA LEU A 200 18.15 -16.25 -18.34
C LEU A 200 17.56 -15.27 -17.30
N ALA A 201 16.81 -15.78 -16.31
CA ALA A 201 16.27 -14.97 -15.23
C ALA A 201 17.38 -14.28 -14.43
N LYS A 202 18.43 -15.03 -14.07
CA LYS A 202 19.62 -14.47 -13.40
C LYS A 202 20.28 -13.41 -14.26
N HIS A 203 20.44 -13.65 -15.55
CA HIS A 203 21.07 -12.70 -16.47
C HIS A 203 20.31 -11.37 -16.52
N TYR A 204 18.96 -11.37 -16.56
CA TYR A 204 18.17 -10.14 -16.48
C TYR A 204 18.43 -9.32 -15.21
N LEU A 205 18.75 -9.98 -14.09
CA LEU A 205 19.15 -9.29 -12.86
C LEU A 205 20.58 -8.77 -12.93
N ASP A 206 21.51 -9.53 -13.52
CA ASP A 206 22.93 -9.20 -13.59
C ASP A 206 23.22 -7.99 -14.48
N ILE A 207 22.49 -7.82 -15.57
CA ILE A 207 22.68 -6.70 -16.50
C ILE A 207 21.98 -5.42 -16.07
N ARG A 208 21.08 -5.50 -15.07
CA ARG A 208 20.34 -4.33 -14.57
C ARG A 208 21.27 -3.42 -13.75
N GLY A 209 21.22 -2.12 -14.04
CA GLY A 209 21.94 -1.09 -13.28
C GLY A 209 23.44 -1.04 -13.57
N LEU A 210 23.93 -1.75 -14.58
CA LEU A 210 25.30 -1.60 -15.08
C LEU A 210 25.47 -0.25 -15.79
N GLU A 211 26.73 0.19 -15.95
CA GLU A 211 27.04 1.48 -16.59
C GLU A 211 26.53 1.59 -18.03
N ASN A 212 26.48 0.48 -18.74
CA ASN A 212 25.97 0.40 -20.12
C ASN A 212 24.44 0.17 -20.21
N SER A 213 23.71 0.12 -19.08
CA SER A 213 22.26 0.00 -19.10
C SER A 213 21.62 1.21 -19.79
N VAL A 214 20.65 0.98 -20.67
CA VAL A 214 19.91 2.04 -21.37
C VAL A 214 19.02 2.79 -20.38
N ASP A 215 18.35 2.06 -19.46
CA ASP A 215 17.61 2.63 -18.36
C ASP A 215 18.43 2.53 -17.06
N ARG A 216 18.67 3.69 -16.43
CA ARG A 216 19.35 3.82 -15.13
C ARG A 216 18.52 4.61 -14.13
N SER A 217 17.22 4.50 -14.22
CA SER A 217 16.30 5.24 -13.36
C SER A 217 16.10 4.57 -11.98
N ARG A 218 15.93 5.40 -10.95
CA ARG A 218 15.44 4.91 -9.65
C ARG A 218 14.00 4.38 -9.77
N HIS A 219 13.22 4.91 -10.72
CA HIS A 219 11.82 4.49 -10.93
C HIS A 219 11.74 2.99 -11.28
N ASN A 220 12.63 2.49 -12.14
CA ASN A 220 12.68 1.08 -12.55
C ASN A 220 13.74 0.28 -11.79
N GLN A 221 14.27 0.75 -10.66
CA GLN A 221 15.28 0.09 -9.84
C GLN A 221 16.52 -0.34 -10.63
N SER A 222 16.91 0.46 -11.64
CA SER A 222 18.05 0.22 -12.53
C SER A 222 19.20 1.22 -12.37
N TYR A 223 19.17 2.02 -11.29
CA TYR A 223 20.17 3.04 -10.97
C TYR A 223 21.51 2.47 -10.48
N MET A 224 21.51 1.22 -10.00
CA MET A 224 22.66 0.44 -9.57
C MET A 224 22.34 -1.06 -9.60
N PRO A 225 23.34 -1.95 -9.57
CA PRO A 225 23.10 -3.40 -9.55
C PRO A 225 22.13 -3.83 -8.44
N PRO A 226 21.13 -4.68 -8.74
CA PRO A 226 20.11 -5.06 -7.76
C PRO A 226 20.66 -5.70 -6.48
N VAL A 227 21.76 -6.47 -6.58
CA VAL A 227 22.40 -7.10 -5.42
C VAL A 227 23.04 -6.10 -4.45
N GLU A 228 23.30 -4.87 -4.88
CA GLU A 228 23.84 -3.77 -4.06
C GLU A 228 22.74 -2.90 -3.45
N GLN A 229 21.49 -3.03 -3.91
CA GLN A 229 20.38 -2.21 -3.42
C GLN A 229 19.98 -2.60 -2.00
N SER A 230 19.66 -1.59 -1.19
CA SER A 230 19.21 -1.74 0.20
C SER A 230 17.90 -1.01 0.51
N GLU A 231 17.40 -0.22 -0.46
CA GLU A 231 16.19 0.58 -0.31
C GLU A 231 15.12 0.17 -1.31
N ALA A 232 13.87 0.15 -0.86
CA ALA A 232 12.71 0.06 -1.73
C ALA A 232 12.44 1.44 -2.36
N VAL A 233 12.64 1.56 -3.67
CA VAL A 233 12.55 2.82 -4.41
C VAL A 233 11.78 2.65 -5.72
N GLY A 234 11.34 3.77 -6.31
CA GLY A 234 10.66 3.80 -7.59
C GLY A 234 9.30 3.12 -7.58
N HIS A 235 8.86 2.63 -8.72
CA HIS A 235 7.55 2.00 -8.88
C HIS A 235 7.38 0.79 -7.95
N ALA A 236 6.36 0.82 -7.08
CA ALA A 236 6.23 -0.12 -5.97
C ALA A 236 5.98 -1.57 -6.43
N VAL A 237 5.18 -1.77 -7.50
CA VAL A 237 4.93 -3.10 -8.08
C VAL A 237 6.22 -3.67 -8.68
N ASN A 238 6.96 -2.86 -9.44
CA ASN A 238 8.21 -3.28 -10.08
C ASN A 238 9.28 -3.60 -9.04
N CYS A 239 9.38 -2.80 -7.98
CA CYS A 239 10.30 -3.04 -6.88
C CYS A 239 9.98 -4.36 -6.15
N ALA A 240 8.70 -4.62 -5.87
CA ALA A 240 8.27 -5.88 -5.28
C ALA A 240 8.53 -7.07 -6.23
N SER A 241 8.32 -6.91 -7.54
CA SER A 241 8.63 -7.92 -8.55
C SER A 241 10.13 -8.22 -8.64
N LEU A 242 10.96 -7.17 -8.55
CA LEU A 242 12.42 -7.33 -8.50
C LEU A 242 12.85 -8.11 -7.24
N MET A 243 12.30 -7.77 -6.07
CA MET A 243 12.58 -8.50 -4.83
C MET A 243 12.18 -9.98 -4.92
N VAL A 244 11.03 -10.30 -5.55
CA VAL A 244 10.61 -11.69 -5.80
C VAL A 244 11.63 -12.40 -6.69
N SER A 245 12.08 -11.77 -7.77
CA SER A 245 13.05 -12.36 -8.71
C SER A 245 14.42 -12.58 -8.04
N LEU A 246 14.87 -11.60 -7.25
CA LEU A 246 16.11 -11.70 -6.47
C LEU A 246 16.06 -12.86 -5.47
N LEU A 247 14.96 -12.96 -4.72
CA LEU A 247 14.78 -14.04 -3.76
C LEU A 247 14.75 -15.42 -4.44
N ASP A 248 13.99 -15.56 -5.53
CA ASP A 248 13.90 -16.82 -6.27
C ASP A 248 15.27 -17.23 -6.83
N VAL A 249 15.98 -16.31 -7.50
CA VAL A 249 17.32 -16.62 -8.01
C VAL A 249 18.27 -16.97 -6.87
N GLY A 250 18.28 -16.21 -5.77
CA GLY A 250 19.12 -16.48 -4.61
C GLY A 250 18.88 -17.86 -4.02
N VAL A 251 17.62 -18.23 -3.80
CA VAL A 251 17.26 -19.54 -3.23
C VAL A 251 17.57 -20.68 -4.19
N LEU A 252 17.19 -20.55 -5.47
CA LEU A 252 17.34 -21.62 -6.47
C LEU A 252 18.81 -21.88 -6.87
N THR A 253 19.64 -20.84 -6.79
CA THR A 253 21.08 -20.98 -7.14
C THR A 253 21.99 -21.12 -5.93
N GLY A 254 21.49 -20.83 -4.72
CA GLY A 254 22.31 -20.76 -3.50
C GLY A 254 23.27 -19.56 -3.47
N LEU A 255 23.02 -18.54 -4.29
CA LEU A 255 23.80 -17.29 -4.31
C LEU A 255 23.18 -16.27 -3.36
N ASP A 256 23.60 -16.27 -2.11
CA ASP A 256 22.98 -15.52 -1.01
C ASP A 256 22.85 -14.01 -1.28
N ALA A 257 23.77 -13.41 -2.03
CA ALA A 257 23.75 -11.97 -2.32
C ALA A 257 22.42 -11.47 -2.92
N TYR A 258 21.76 -12.30 -3.74
CA TYR A 258 20.46 -11.97 -4.34
C TYR A 258 19.33 -12.00 -3.29
N ALA A 259 19.26 -13.08 -2.51
CA ALA A 259 18.26 -13.21 -1.47
C ALA A 259 18.45 -12.16 -0.36
N ASP A 260 19.69 -11.81 -0.03
CA ASP A 260 20.00 -10.79 0.97
C ASP A 260 19.61 -9.38 0.49
N ALA A 261 19.78 -9.06 -0.78
CA ALA A 261 19.28 -7.81 -1.35
C ALA A 261 17.77 -7.72 -1.24
N ALA A 262 17.04 -8.78 -1.60
CA ALA A 262 15.59 -8.83 -1.44
C ALA A 262 15.15 -8.60 0.03
N ARG A 263 15.85 -9.21 0.99
CA ARG A 263 15.56 -9.04 2.44
C ARG A 263 15.85 -7.62 2.91
N ARG A 264 16.96 -6.99 2.47
CA ARG A 264 17.28 -5.60 2.83
C ARG A 264 16.22 -4.63 2.31
N MET A 265 15.83 -4.74 1.03
CA MET A 265 14.81 -3.90 0.41
C MET A 265 13.43 -4.14 1.05
N TRP A 266 13.10 -5.39 1.39
CA TRP A 266 11.88 -5.72 2.12
C TRP A 266 11.83 -5.06 3.51
N MET A 267 12.94 -5.07 4.25
CA MET A 267 13.03 -4.44 5.56
C MET A 267 12.82 -2.93 5.45
N ASP A 268 13.39 -2.28 4.45
CA ASP A 268 13.16 -0.87 4.19
C ASP A 268 11.70 -0.56 3.86
N ALA A 269 11.07 -1.39 3.02
CA ALA A 269 9.66 -1.24 2.67
C ALA A 269 8.74 -1.42 3.89
N SER A 270 8.89 -2.52 4.62
CA SER A 270 7.98 -2.90 5.72
C SER A 270 8.15 -2.04 6.97
N ALA A 271 9.38 -1.65 7.32
CA ALA A 271 9.68 -0.93 8.55
C ALA A 271 9.60 0.60 8.41
N ARG A 272 9.57 1.15 7.19
CA ARG A 272 9.65 2.61 6.99
C ARG A 272 8.70 3.18 5.92
N LYS A 273 8.08 2.33 5.07
CA LYS A 273 7.36 2.79 3.86
C LYS A 273 6.02 2.09 3.61
N MET A 274 5.53 1.32 4.58
CA MET A 274 4.26 0.59 4.49
C MET A 274 3.16 1.30 5.27
N TYR A 275 1.98 1.39 4.70
CA TYR A 275 0.79 1.91 5.38
C TYR A 275 0.25 0.93 6.43
N VAL A 276 -0.50 1.45 7.40
CA VAL A 276 -1.14 0.64 8.45
C VAL A 276 -2.09 -0.44 7.88
N THR A 277 -2.62 -0.24 6.69
CA THR A 277 -3.44 -1.21 5.93
C THR A 277 -2.61 -2.27 5.19
N GLY A 278 -1.29 -2.25 5.31
CA GLY A 278 -0.38 -3.17 4.60
C GLY A 278 -0.05 -2.77 3.17
N GLY A 279 -0.61 -1.66 2.68
CA GLY A 279 -0.31 -1.14 1.35
C GLY A 279 1.07 -0.48 1.26
N ILE A 280 1.65 -0.46 0.07
CA ILE A 280 2.95 0.16 -0.23
C ILE A 280 2.83 1.10 -1.44
N GLY A 281 3.81 2.02 -1.57
CA GLY A 281 3.80 3.06 -2.59
C GLY A 281 3.03 4.30 -2.14
N SER A 282 3.74 5.42 -1.91
CA SER A 282 3.15 6.62 -1.31
C SER A 282 3.09 7.83 -2.25
N THR A 283 3.70 7.73 -3.45
CA THR A 283 3.79 8.84 -4.39
C THR A 283 2.85 8.66 -5.58
N GLY A 284 2.38 9.77 -6.15
CA GLY A 284 1.42 9.78 -7.27
C GLY A 284 1.97 9.23 -8.60
N ASN A 285 3.26 8.87 -8.67
CA ASN A 285 3.88 8.16 -9.79
C ASN A 285 4.04 6.66 -9.51
N GLU A 286 3.14 6.08 -8.70
CA GLU A 286 3.09 4.65 -8.36
C GLU A 286 4.29 4.16 -7.54
N GLY A 287 5.04 5.09 -6.93
CA GLY A 287 6.34 4.79 -6.35
C GLY A 287 6.40 4.86 -4.82
N PHE A 288 7.50 4.33 -4.30
CA PHE A 288 7.90 4.57 -2.92
C PHE A 288 8.32 6.03 -2.72
N GLY A 289 7.85 6.63 -1.63
CA GLY A 289 8.37 7.90 -1.12
C GLY A 289 9.64 7.72 -0.29
N GLN A 290 10.11 8.82 0.29
CA GLN A 290 11.17 8.79 1.29
C GLN A 290 10.70 8.00 2.54
N PRO A 291 11.61 7.45 3.34
CA PRO A 291 11.26 6.80 4.60
C PRO A 291 10.36 7.67 5.47
N TYR A 292 9.30 7.08 6.02
CA TYR A 292 8.29 7.72 6.88
C TYR A 292 7.41 8.79 6.20
N VAL A 293 7.56 9.00 4.90
CA VAL A 293 6.67 9.87 4.13
C VAL A 293 5.47 9.05 3.66
N LEU A 294 4.45 9.01 4.52
CA LEU A 294 3.22 8.23 4.35
C LEU A 294 2.00 9.17 4.45
N PRO A 295 1.68 9.92 3.39
CA PRO A 295 0.51 10.79 3.37
C PRO A 295 -0.77 9.99 3.55
N ILE A 296 -1.77 10.55 4.23
CA ILE A 296 -3.04 9.88 4.54
C ILE A 296 -4.06 10.13 3.44
N ILE A 297 -4.41 11.39 3.19
CA ILE A 297 -5.45 11.75 2.22
C ILE A 297 -4.98 11.63 0.76
N SER A 298 -3.69 11.78 0.51
CA SER A 298 -3.09 11.57 -0.82
C SER A 298 -2.34 10.23 -0.94
N ALA A 299 -2.57 9.29 -0.03
CA ALA A 299 -2.00 7.95 -0.11
C ALA A 299 -2.24 7.36 -1.50
N TYR A 300 -1.21 6.81 -2.12
CA TYR A 300 -1.37 6.09 -3.38
C TYR A 300 -1.77 4.64 -3.13
N SER A 301 -0.91 3.87 -2.50
CA SER A 301 -1.22 2.52 -2.00
C SER A 301 -1.95 1.65 -3.04
N GLU A 302 -1.28 1.37 -4.15
CA GLU A 302 -1.82 0.67 -5.31
C GLU A 302 -2.23 -0.76 -4.97
N THR A 303 -3.37 -1.22 -5.50
CA THR A 303 -3.83 -2.61 -5.33
C THR A 303 -2.81 -3.62 -5.86
N CYS A 304 -2.20 -3.41 -7.04
CA CYS A 304 -1.17 -4.32 -7.56
C CYS A 304 0.06 -4.41 -6.66
N ALA A 305 0.44 -3.30 -6.03
CA ALA A 305 1.64 -3.26 -5.20
C ALA A 305 1.51 -4.15 -3.96
N VAL A 306 0.37 -4.13 -3.28
CA VAL A 306 0.14 -5.01 -2.13
C VAL A 306 0.03 -6.48 -2.54
N LEU A 307 -0.54 -6.79 -3.71
CA LEU A 307 -0.64 -8.18 -4.21
C LEU A 307 0.74 -8.76 -4.51
N MET A 308 1.61 -7.98 -5.17
CA MET A 308 2.98 -8.41 -5.43
C MET A 308 3.79 -8.49 -4.13
N PHE A 309 3.56 -7.57 -3.20
CA PHE A 309 4.20 -7.60 -1.87
C PHE A 309 3.74 -8.82 -1.05
N ALA A 310 2.47 -9.21 -1.14
CA ALA A 310 1.96 -10.45 -0.54
C ALA A 310 2.65 -11.68 -1.13
N THR A 311 2.86 -11.74 -2.46
CA THR A 311 3.62 -12.79 -3.13
C THR A 311 5.06 -12.86 -2.62
N LEU A 312 5.74 -11.70 -2.49
CA LEU A 312 7.08 -11.62 -1.91
C LEU A 312 7.13 -12.14 -0.48
N ASN A 313 6.21 -11.68 0.37
CA ASN A 313 6.13 -12.09 1.78
C ASN A 313 5.93 -13.61 1.90
N HIS A 314 5.05 -14.20 1.09
CA HIS A 314 4.88 -15.64 1.06
C HIS A 314 6.17 -16.39 0.71
N LYS A 315 6.88 -15.94 -0.33
CA LYS A 315 8.15 -16.55 -0.76
C LYS A 315 9.25 -16.37 0.30
N LEU A 316 9.33 -15.20 0.96
CA LEU A 316 10.24 -14.97 2.08
C LEU A 316 9.97 -15.93 3.24
N PHE A 317 8.69 -16.17 3.55
CA PHE A 317 8.30 -17.20 4.50
C PHE A 317 8.75 -18.59 4.03
N LEU A 318 8.48 -18.99 2.80
CA LEU A 318 8.88 -20.29 2.27
C LEU A 318 10.40 -20.50 2.30
N SER A 319 11.18 -19.42 2.24
CA SER A 319 12.65 -19.47 2.31
C SER A 319 13.21 -19.56 3.73
N SER A 320 12.46 -19.18 4.76
CA SER A 320 13.00 -19.00 6.11
C SER A 320 12.15 -19.59 7.23
N GLY A 321 10.85 -19.80 7.02
CA GLY A 321 9.90 -20.22 8.06
C GLY A 321 9.53 -19.12 9.06
N ASP A 322 9.86 -17.84 8.79
CA ASP A 322 9.64 -16.74 9.74
C ASP A 322 8.24 -16.14 9.57
N ALA A 323 7.44 -16.17 10.62
CA ALA A 323 6.05 -15.71 10.68
C ALA A 323 5.89 -14.21 10.39
N LYS A 324 6.92 -13.39 10.61
CA LYS A 324 6.84 -11.94 10.36
C LYS A 324 6.44 -11.60 8.92
N TYR A 325 6.81 -12.46 7.97
CA TYR A 325 6.43 -12.30 6.57
C TYR A 325 4.93 -12.60 6.36
N ILE A 326 4.40 -13.60 7.07
CA ILE A 326 2.97 -13.90 7.04
C ILE A 326 2.17 -12.81 7.76
N ASP A 327 2.71 -12.16 8.80
CA ASP A 327 2.07 -11.04 9.48
C ASP A 327 1.85 -9.85 8.51
N VAL A 328 2.86 -9.52 7.68
CA VAL A 328 2.74 -8.48 6.65
C VAL A 328 1.79 -8.90 5.53
N LEU A 329 1.87 -10.15 5.07
CA LEU A 329 0.96 -10.71 4.07
C LEU A 329 -0.49 -10.62 4.55
N GLU A 330 -0.79 -11.13 5.74
CA GLU A 330 -2.14 -11.13 6.35
C GLU A 330 -2.71 -9.72 6.41
N ARG A 331 -1.94 -8.75 6.93
CA ARG A 331 -2.36 -7.34 6.99
C ARG A 331 -2.70 -6.78 5.61
N GLY A 332 -1.85 -7.03 4.63
CA GLY A 332 -2.04 -6.55 3.26
C GLY A 332 -3.28 -7.12 2.60
N ILE A 333 -3.49 -8.43 2.69
CA ILE A 333 -4.60 -9.10 1.99
C ILE A 333 -5.96 -8.85 2.64
N TYR A 334 -6.05 -8.80 3.99
CA TYR A 334 -7.31 -8.55 4.69
C TYR A 334 -7.79 -7.10 4.59
N ASN A 335 -6.90 -6.15 4.31
CA ASN A 335 -7.22 -4.73 4.26
C ASN A 335 -7.05 -4.15 2.85
N ASN A 336 -5.81 -3.85 2.43
CA ASN A 336 -5.55 -3.09 1.21
C ASN A 336 -5.95 -3.85 -0.07
N ALA A 337 -5.64 -5.14 -0.16
CA ALA A 337 -5.98 -5.94 -1.35
C ALA A 337 -7.50 -6.08 -1.52
N LEU A 338 -8.23 -6.44 -0.46
CA LEU A 338 -9.70 -6.56 -0.50
C LEU A 338 -10.40 -5.22 -0.70
N SER A 339 -9.79 -4.09 -0.30
CA SER A 339 -10.28 -2.75 -0.66
C SER A 339 -10.29 -2.53 -2.17
N GLY A 340 -9.46 -3.25 -2.93
CA GLY A 340 -9.37 -3.13 -4.40
C GLY A 340 -10.62 -3.54 -5.16
N VAL A 341 -11.57 -4.28 -4.56
CA VAL A 341 -12.80 -4.76 -5.21
C VAL A 341 -14.03 -4.46 -4.35
N SER A 342 -15.15 -4.15 -5.00
CA SER A 342 -16.45 -4.02 -4.33
C SER A 342 -16.96 -5.37 -3.82
N VAL A 343 -17.86 -5.33 -2.85
CA VAL A 343 -18.57 -6.54 -2.39
C VAL A 343 -19.38 -7.19 -3.52
N SER A 344 -19.90 -6.38 -4.46
CA SER A 344 -20.61 -6.87 -5.66
C SER A 344 -19.68 -7.52 -6.71
N GLY A 345 -18.36 -7.30 -6.64
CA GLY A 345 -17.38 -7.89 -7.54
C GLY A 345 -17.18 -7.18 -8.89
N ASP A 346 -17.92 -6.10 -9.17
CA ASP A 346 -17.95 -5.43 -10.48
C ASP A 346 -17.38 -4.01 -10.49
N ARG A 347 -16.84 -3.54 -9.35
CA ARG A 347 -16.25 -2.22 -9.19
C ARG A 347 -14.94 -2.29 -8.45
N PHE A 348 -14.01 -1.40 -8.77
CA PHE A 348 -12.61 -1.53 -8.37
C PHE A 348 -12.01 -0.22 -7.88
N PHE A 349 -11.01 -0.35 -6.98
CA PHE A 349 -10.04 0.69 -6.71
C PHE A 349 -8.68 0.32 -7.30
N TYR A 350 -8.07 1.29 -7.95
CA TYR A 350 -6.64 1.26 -8.29
C TYR A 350 -5.81 1.73 -7.09
N VAL A 351 -6.17 2.91 -6.58
CA VAL A 351 -5.54 3.59 -5.45
C VAL A 351 -6.40 3.39 -4.20
N ASN A 352 -5.77 2.98 -3.11
CA ASN A 352 -6.44 2.73 -1.83
C ASN A 352 -6.08 3.83 -0.82
N ARG A 353 -6.90 4.85 -0.72
CA ARG A 353 -6.72 5.98 0.19
C ARG A 353 -6.93 5.59 1.65
N LEU A 354 -6.24 6.29 2.56
CA LEU A 354 -6.46 6.17 4.00
C LEU A 354 -7.36 7.28 4.56
N ALA A 355 -7.69 8.26 3.73
CA ALA A 355 -8.74 9.23 3.96
C ALA A 355 -9.29 9.73 2.62
N SER A 356 -10.56 10.12 2.59
CA SER A 356 -11.24 10.68 1.42
C SER A 356 -12.05 11.91 1.82
N ALA A 357 -12.05 12.94 0.98
CA ALA A 357 -12.86 14.14 1.14
C ALA A 357 -14.29 14.00 0.58
N GLY A 358 -14.62 12.86 -0.01
CA GLY A 358 -15.96 12.62 -0.56
C GLY A 358 -16.29 13.40 -1.83
N ASP A 359 -15.29 13.97 -2.51
CA ASP A 359 -15.44 14.80 -3.72
C ASP A 359 -15.72 14.02 -5.03
N GLY A 360 -15.99 12.72 -4.92
CA GLY A 360 -16.27 11.84 -6.04
C GLY A 360 -15.04 11.25 -6.75
N ARG A 361 -13.82 11.71 -6.45
CA ARG A 361 -12.57 11.13 -7.00
C ARG A 361 -12.28 9.75 -6.45
N ASP A 362 -12.68 9.49 -5.22
CA ASP A 362 -12.48 8.23 -4.52
C ASP A 362 -13.75 7.36 -4.59
N THR A 363 -14.24 7.15 -5.81
CA THR A 363 -15.34 6.23 -6.12
C THR A 363 -14.80 4.96 -6.74
N ARG A 364 -15.46 3.83 -6.47
CA ARG A 364 -15.11 2.57 -7.13
C ARG A 364 -15.52 2.61 -8.60
N TRP A 365 -14.60 2.24 -9.48
CA TRP A 365 -14.82 2.32 -10.92
C TRP A 365 -15.43 1.03 -11.46
N ALA A 366 -16.47 1.17 -12.27
CA ALA A 366 -16.98 0.08 -13.11
C ALA A 366 -16.03 -0.21 -14.29
N ARG A 367 -15.13 0.71 -14.61
CA ARG A 367 -14.22 0.66 -15.75
C ARG A 367 -12.92 -0.05 -15.35
N ALA A 368 -12.70 -1.26 -15.83
CA ALA A 368 -11.49 -2.02 -15.59
C ALA A 368 -10.68 -2.29 -16.89
N SER A 369 -10.92 -1.53 -17.99
CA SER A 369 -10.48 -1.92 -19.34
C SER A 369 -9.00 -1.78 -19.64
N LEU A 370 -8.24 -0.99 -18.88
CA LEU A 370 -6.85 -0.68 -19.21
C LEU A 370 -5.93 -0.74 -17.99
N GLU A 371 -6.40 -1.26 -16.86
CA GLU A 371 -5.68 -1.17 -15.61
C GLU A 371 -5.23 -2.55 -15.13
N CYS A 372 -4.03 -2.61 -14.60
CA CYS A 372 -3.42 -3.86 -14.14
C CYS A 372 -4.10 -4.42 -12.88
N CYS A 373 -4.69 -3.56 -12.03
CA CYS A 373 -5.14 -3.95 -10.70
C CYS A 373 -6.29 -4.95 -10.67
N PRO A 374 -7.42 -4.77 -11.39
CA PRO A 374 -8.48 -5.76 -11.41
C PRO A 374 -8.02 -7.13 -11.93
N PRO A 375 -7.27 -7.24 -13.04
CA PRO A 375 -6.72 -8.51 -13.51
C PRO A 375 -5.79 -9.21 -12.52
N ASN A 376 -4.92 -8.47 -11.82
CA ASN A 376 -4.04 -9.04 -10.81
C ASN A 376 -4.82 -9.51 -9.57
N LEU A 377 -5.86 -8.75 -9.19
CA LEU A 377 -6.68 -9.09 -8.03
C LEU A 377 -7.49 -10.36 -8.24
N VAL A 378 -8.15 -10.53 -9.40
CA VAL A 378 -8.94 -11.75 -9.70
C VAL A 378 -8.05 -12.99 -9.73
N ARG A 379 -6.82 -12.87 -10.24
CA ARG A 379 -5.81 -13.93 -10.21
C ARG A 379 -5.42 -14.30 -8.78
N PHE A 380 -5.13 -13.30 -7.95
CA PHE A 380 -4.78 -13.50 -6.56
C PHE A 380 -5.91 -14.20 -5.78
N LEU A 381 -7.16 -13.73 -5.93
CA LEU A 381 -8.31 -14.30 -5.25
C LEU A 381 -8.53 -15.75 -5.62
N ALA A 382 -8.37 -16.13 -6.91
CA ALA A 382 -8.47 -17.53 -7.35
C ALA A 382 -7.42 -18.44 -6.70
N ALA A 383 -6.21 -17.92 -6.43
CA ALA A 383 -5.10 -18.67 -5.86
C ALA A 383 -4.96 -18.51 -4.32
N MET A 384 -5.79 -17.67 -3.68
CA MET A 384 -5.67 -17.31 -2.26
C MET A 384 -5.57 -18.51 -1.30
N PRO A 385 -6.30 -19.62 -1.47
CA PRO A 385 -6.19 -20.75 -0.55
C PRO A 385 -4.78 -21.35 -0.44
N GLY A 386 -3.94 -21.15 -1.45
CA GLY A 386 -2.54 -21.58 -1.44
C GLY A 386 -1.63 -20.87 -0.44
N TYR A 387 -2.10 -19.80 0.20
CA TYR A 387 -1.35 -19.05 1.23
C TYR A 387 -1.62 -19.55 2.66
N ILE A 388 -2.61 -20.43 2.84
CA ILE A 388 -3.10 -20.85 4.17
C ILE A 388 -2.11 -21.83 4.84
N TYR A 389 -1.57 -22.76 4.08
CA TYR A 389 -0.75 -23.83 4.62
C TYR A 389 0.56 -24.01 3.85
N ALA A 390 1.54 -24.58 4.55
CA ALA A 390 2.79 -25.04 3.95
C ALA A 390 3.34 -26.27 4.68
N GLN A 391 4.31 -26.93 4.07
CA GLN A 391 4.99 -28.09 4.65
C GLN A 391 6.47 -28.04 4.32
N ASP A 392 7.33 -28.39 5.28
CA ASP A 392 8.75 -28.59 5.03
C ASP A 392 9.07 -30.05 4.64
N ASN A 393 10.32 -30.29 4.28
CA ASN A 393 10.79 -31.62 3.91
C ASN A 393 11.00 -32.54 5.14
N GLN A 394 10.84 -32.00 6.36
CA GLN A 394 11.12 -32.69 7.64
C GLN A 394 9.87 -33.08 8.43
N ARG A 395 8.66 -33.04 7.81
CA ARG A 395 7.36 -33.37 8.43
C ARG A 395 6.70 -32.26 9.23
N ALA A 396 7.19 -31.01 9.20
CA ALA A 396 6.48 -29.92 9.82
C ALA A 396 5.42 -29.34 8.87
N ILE A 397 4.20 -29.22 9.39
CA ILE A 397 3.05 -28.62 8.72
C ILE A 397 2.81 -27.24 9.33
N TYR A 398 2.84 -26.21 8.52
CA TYR A 398 2.64 -24.82 8.91
C TYR A 398 1.18 -24.42 8.68
N VAL A 399 0.53 -23.90 9.71
CA VAL A 399 -0.77 -23.22 9.64
C VAL A 399 -0.50 -21.72 9.71
N ASN A 400 -0.54 -21.06 8.56
CA ASN A 400 -0.16 -19.66 8.41
C ASN A 400 -1.34 -18.70 8.58
N LEU A 401 -2.51 -19.03 8.00
CA LEU A 401 -3.72 -18.24 8.11
C LEU A 401 -4.83 -19.12 8.72
N TYR A 402 -5.52 -18.56 9.71
CA TYR A 402 -6.59 -19.26 10.39
C TYR A 402 -7.92 -19.06 9.66
N VAL A 403 -8.05 -19.73 8.52
CA VAL A 403 -9.24 -19.76 7.67
C VAL A 403 -9.88 -21.14 7.80
N SER A 404 -11.19 -21.19 8.06
CA SER A 404 -11.90 -22.48 8.13
C SER A 404 -11.79 -23.21 6.80
N SER A 405 -11.12 -24.37 6.83
CA SER A 405 -10.80 -25.13 5.62
C SER A 405 -10.41 -26.56 5.96
N ASP A 406 -10.45 -27.42 4.95
CA ASP A 406 -10.03 -28.81 5.01
C ASP A 406 -8.94 -29.07 3.96
N THR A 407 -7.92 -29.83 4.33
CA THR A 407 -6.82 -30.23 3.43
C THR A 407 -6.20 -31.54 3.90
N GLU A 408 -5.40 -32.18 3.04
CA GLU A 408 -4.64 -33.38 3.37
C GLU A 408 -3.16 -33.16 3.10
N PHE A 409 -2.31 -33.62 3.98
CA PHE A 409 -0.86 -33.67 3.85
C PHE A 409 -0.35 -35.11 3.76
N PHE A 410 0.86 -35.26 3.25
CA PHE A 410 1.58 -36.53 3.33
C PHE A 410 2.82 -36.37 4.19
N VAL A 411 2.92 -37.21 5.24
CA VAL A 411 4.08 -37.29 6.13
C VAL A 411 4.82 -38.58 5.81
N GLY A 412 5.82 -38.50 4.94
CA GLY A 412 6.33 -39.66 4.24
C GLY A 412 5.29 -40.17 3.23
N GLN A 413 4.78 -41.40 3.45
CA GLN A 413 3.70 -41.96 2.62
C GLN A 413 2.33 -41.96 3.33
N GLU A 414 2.27 -41.53 4.59
CA GLU A 414 1.06 -41.59 5.40
C GLU A 414 0.24 -40.30 5.21
N PRO A 415 -1.03 -40.39 4.81
CA PRO A 415 -1.88 -39.21 4.72
C PRO A 415 -2.26 -38.69 6.10
N LEU A 416 -2.37 -37.37 6.22
CA LEU A 416 -2.80 -36.68 7.42
C LEU A 416 -3.81 -35.59 7.04
N GLY A 417 -5.08 -35.87 7.26
CA GLY A 417 -6.15 -34.88 7.13
C GLY A 417 -6.01 -33.78 8.18
N VAL A 418 -6.16 -32.52 7.77
CA VAL A 418 -6.16 -31.34 8.65
C VAL A 418 -7.40 -30.51 8.37
N SER A 419 -8.21 -30.30 9.39
CA SER A 419 -9.41 -29.46 9.35
C SER A 419 -9.27 -28.30 10.32
N VAL A 420 -9.33 -27.07 9.82
CA VAL A 420 -9.37 -25.86 10.65
C VAL A 420 -10.79 -25.30 10.70
N ARG A 421 -11.25 -24.97 11.91
CA ARG A 421 -12.49 -24.23 12.15
C ARG A 421 -12.16 -23.02 13.00
N SER A 422 -12.40 -21.84 12.47
CA SER A 422 -11.94 -20.58 13.07
C SER A 422 -13.01 -19.51 12.95
N GLY A 423 -13.15 -18.70 13.99
CA GLY A 423 -13.98 -17.49 13.98
C GLY A 423 -13.30 -16.28 13.30
N MET A 424 -12.08 -16.44 12.82
CA MET A 424 -11.34 -15.36 12.15
C MET A 424 -12.04 -14.87 10.87
N PRO A 425 -12.01 -13.57 10.58
CA PRO A 425 -11.29 -12.49 11.28
C PRO A 425 -12.11 -11.78 12.38
N TRP A 426 -13.19 -12.36 12.86
CA TRP A 426 -14.13 -11.71 13.76
C TRP A 426 -14.03 -12.19 15.20
N ASP A 427 -13.41 -13.34 15.42
CA ASP A 427 -13.26 -14.01 16.72
C ASP A 427 -11.89 -14.72 16.79
N GLY A 428 -11.30 -14.77 17.97
CA GLY A 428 -9.98 -15.35 18.20
C GLY A 428 -9.97 -16.86 18.42
N ALA A 429 -11.13 -17.55 18.45
CA ALA A 429 -11.19 -18.98 18.69
C ALA A 429 -10.91 -19.79 17.41
N THR A 430 -10.09 -20.81 17.54
CA THR A 430 -9.73 -21.72 16.44
C THR A 430 -9.57 -23.14 16.94
N THR A 431 -10.13 -24.10 16.23
CA THR A 431 -9.92 -25.53 16.46
C THR A 431 -9.30 -26.16 15.20
N ILE A 432 -8.24 -26.95 15.42
CA ILE A 432 -7.56 -27.70 14.35
C ILE A 432 -7.70 -29.18 14.68
N ARG A 433 -8.38 -29.93 13.82
CA ARG A 433 -8.51 -31.39 13.93
C ARG A 433 -7.58 -32.09 12.98
N VAL A 434 -7.01 -33.19 13.41
CA VAL A 434 -6.20 -34.07 12.58
C VAL A 434 -6.86 -35.45 12.44
N ALA A 435 -6.76 -36.03 11.26
CA ALA A 435 -7.40 -37.29 10.93
C ALA A 435 -6.46 -38.18 10.10
N PRO A 436 -5.43 -38.78 10.71
CA PRO A 436 -4.62 -39.78 10.04
C PRO A 436 -5.33 -41.15 10.11
N PRO A 437 -5.29 -41.97 9.05
CA PRO A 437 -5.84 -43.34 9.08
C PRO A 437 -5.06 -44.31 9.99
N ARG A 438 -3.83 -43.96 10.29
CA ARG A 438 -2.94 -44.62 11.27
C ARG A 438 -2.14 -43.60 12.07
N PRO A 439 -1.68 -43.91 13.30
CA PRO A 439 -0.85 -42.98 14.05
C PRO A 439 0.36 -42.51 13.24
N VAL A 440 0.56 -41.21 13.14
CA VAL A 440 1.65 -40.60 12.39
C VAL A 440 2.33 -39.51 13.21
N ARG A 441 3.66 -39.52 13.22
CA ARG A 441 4.43 -38.46 13.89
C ARG A 441 4.66 -37.29 12.94
N ALA A 442 4.17 -36.09 13.35
CA ALA A 442 4.33 -34.85 12.63
C ALA A 442 4.44 -33.66 13.61
N ALA A 443 5.10 -32.59 13.19
CA ALA A 443 5.09 -31.32 13.88
C ALA A 443 4.03 -30.39 13.25
N LEU A 444 3.07 -29.93 14.05
CA LEU A 444 2.20 -28.81 13.67
C LEU A 444 2.86 -27.51 14.11
N LYS A 445 3.19 -26.64 13.16
CA LYS A 445 3.71 -25.30 13.35
C LYS A 445 2.54 -24.31 13.28
N LEU A 446 2.12 -23.80 14.42
CA LEU A 446 0.97 -22.92 14.59
C LEU A 446 1.45 -21.48 14.73
N ARG A 447 1.19 -20.64 13.71
CA ARG A 447 1.60 -19.23 13.75
C ARG A 447 0.90 -18.49 14.89
N ILE A 448 1.64 -17.76 15.69
CA ILE A 448 1.07 -16.74 16.56
C ILE A 448 1.17 -15.41 15.85
N PRO A 449 0.03 -14.84 15.40
CA PRO A 449 0.04 -13.58 14.63
C PRO A 449 0.72 -12.42 15.38
N GLY A 450 1.36 -11.52 14.65
CA GLY A 450 2.04 -10.37 15.23
C GLY A 450 1.10 -9.50 16.08
N TRP A 451 -0.13 -9.27 15.62
CA TRP A 451 -1.15 -8.53 16.38
C TRP A 451 -1.51 -9.23 17.72
N ALA A 452 -1.46 -10.56 17.81
CA ALA A 452 -1.66 -11.30 19.05
C ALA A 452 -0.41 -11.28 19.97
N ARG A 453 0.74 -10.84 19.47
CA ARG A 453 2.02 -10.67 20.18
C ARG A 453 2.33 -9.21 20.50
N ASN A 454 1.36 -8.32 20.40
CA ASN A 454 1.52 -6.87 20.55
C ASN A 454 2.51 -6.23 19.53
N GLN A 455 2.60 -6.80 18.33
CA GLN A 455 3.44 -6.34 17.24
C GLN A 455 2.57 -6.12 15.99
N PRO A 456 1.97 -4.92 15.80
CA PRO A 456 1.09 -4.69 14.64
C PRO A 456 1.80 -4.94 13.31
N VAL A 457 3.09 -4.57 13.22
CA VAL A 457 3.95 -4.84 12.06
C VAL A 457 5.41 -5.08 12.50
N PRO A 458 6.21 -5.80 11.71
CA PRO A 458 7.65 -5.89 11.94
C PRO A 458 8.34 -4.52 11.77
N GLY A 459 9.42 -4.29 12.54
CA GLY A 459 10.28 -3.11 12.38
C GLY A 459 9.83 -1.84 13.09
N GLY A 460 8.73 -1.87 13.86
CA GLY A 460 8.34 -0.79 14.78
C GLY A 460 7.76 0.47 14.13
N LEU A 461 7.36 0.41 12.84
CA LEU A 461 6.70 1.54 12.18
C LEU A 461 5.37 1.90 12.84
N TYR A 462 4.70 0.91 13.40
CA TYR A 462 3.45 1.04 14.14
C TYR A 462 3.54 0.32 15.49
N SER A 463 2.88 0.88 16.50
CA SER A 463 2.83 0.32 17.86
C SER A 463 1.44 0.48 18.46
N TYR A 464 1.05 -0.45 19.34
CA TYR A 464 -0.19 -0.28 20.11
C TYR A 464 -0.02 0.77 21.21
N VAL A 465 -1.07 1.57 21.42
CA VAL A 465 -1.13 2.56 22.52
C VAL A 465 -1.05 1.83 23.87
N GLN A 466 -1.71 0.70 23.97
CA GLN A 466 -1.66 -0.17 25.14
C GLN A 466 -1.53 -1.62 24.67
N PRO A 467 -0.68 -2.41 25.32
CA PRO A 467 -0.61 -3.83 25.00
C PRO A 467 -1.93 -4.54 25.33
N THR A 468 -2.32 -5.50 24.52
CA THR A 468 -3.45 -6.38 24.80
C THR A 468 -3.15 -7.20 26.04
N PRO A 469 -4.02 -7.19 27.07
CA PRO A 469 -3.85 -8.05 28.22
C PRO A 469 -4.08 -9.51 27.82
N GLY A 470 -3.37 -10.41 28.48
CA GLY A 470 -3.41 -11.85 28.20
C GLY A 470 -2.52 -12.27 27.05
N GLY A 471 -2.43 -13.56 26.81
CA GLY A 471 -1.66 -14.18 25.74
C GLY A 471 -2.52 -15.18 24.96
N THR A 472 -1.96 -15.71 23.90
CA THR A 472 -2.55 -16.85 23.19
C THR A 472 -2.58 -18.06 24.11
N SER A 473 -3.70 -18.78 24.15
CA SER A 473 -3.78 -20.09 24.78
C SER A 473 -3.80 -21.20 23.72
N VAL A 474 -3.15 -22.31 24.04
CA VAL A 474 -3.13 -23.51 23.19
C VAL A 474 -3.39 -24.73 24.06
N ALA A 475 -4.28 -25.59 23.62
CA ALA A 475 -4.53 -26.88 24.26
C ALA A 475 -4.54 -28.00 23.21
N VAL A 476 -4.11 -29.20 23.61
CA VAL A 476 -4.18 -30.41 22.81
C VAL A 476 -5.08 -31.40 23.52
N ASN A 477 -6.19 -31.80 22.90
CA ASN A 477 -7.19 -32.68 23.48
C ASN A 477 -7.64 -32.18 24.87
N GLY A 478 -7.91 -30.88 25.00
CA GLY A 478 -8.31 -30.22 26.25
C GLY A 478 -7.20 -30.03 27.28
N ARG A 479 -5.95 -30.43 27.02
CA ARG A 479 -4.82 -30.20 27.91
C ARG A 479 -4.00 -29.00 27.45
N ALA A 480 -3.83 -28.01 28.31
CA ALA A 480 -3.02 -26.84 28.02
C ALA A 480 -1.56 -27.23 27.73
N VAL A 481 -0.98 -26.59 26.72
CA VAL A 481 0.43 -26.70 26.35
C VAL A 481 1.06 -25.30 26.36
N ASP A 482 2.39 -25.24 26.37
CA ASP A 482 3.11 -23.98 26.26
C ASP A 482 2.77 -23.30 24.92
N ALA A 483 2.20 -22.12 25.00
CA ALA A 483 1.82 -21.29 23.85
C ALA A 483 2.88 -20.22 23.51
N THR A 484 4.07 -20.29 24.11
CA THR A 484 5.19 -19.39 23.81
C THR A 484 5.72 -19.70 22.40
N PRO A 485 5.65 -18.74 21.46
CA PRO A 485 6.17 -18.99 20.13
C PRO A 485 7.69 -19.06 20.11
N ASP A 486 8.23 -19.87 19.23
CA ASP A 486 9.66 -19.89 18.92
C ASP A 486 10.12 -18.53 18.32
N PRO A 487 11.44 -18.29 18.13
CA PRO A 487 11.94 -17.05 17.54
C PRO A 487 11.41 -16.75 16.14
N LEU A 488 10.88 -17.76 15.43
CA LEU A 488 10.25 -17.61 14.12
C LEU A 488 8.75 -17.34 14.22
N GLY A 489 8.18 -17.26 15.43
CA GLY A 489 6.79 -16.88 15.66
C GLY A 489 5.79 -18.03 15.62
N TYR A 490 6.23 -19.27 15.79
CA TYR A 490 5.37 -20.46 15.80
C TYR A 490 5.40 -21.21 17.14
N VAL A 491 4.24 -21.68 17.55
CA VAL A 491 4.14 -22.76 18.55
C VAL A 491 4.25 -24.09 17.81
N SER A 492 5.22 -24.93 18.20
CA SER A 492 5.48 -26.22 17.56
C SER A 492 4.97 -27.37 18.43
N ILE A 493 4.08 -28.19 17.90
CA ILE A 493 3.53 -29.37 18.57
C ILE A 493 4.00 -30.62 17.80
N ASP A 494 5.14 -31.19 18.21
CA ASP A 494 5.70 -32.44 17.64
C ASP A 494 5.26 -33.64 18.46
N ARG A 495 4.37 -34.44 17.89
CA ARG A 495 3.86 -35.69 18.55
C ARG A 495 3.40 -36.69 17.52
N GLU A 496 3.09 -37.92 18.02
CA GLU A 496 2.29 -38.88 17.30
C GLU A 496 0.82 -38.45 17.34
N TRP A 497 0.23 -38.23 16.16
CA TRP A 497 -1.16 -37.86 15.97
C TRP A 497 -2.01 -39.07 15.67
N ARG A 498 -3.22 -39.10 16.20
CA ARG A 498 -4.23 -40.14 16.00
C ARG A 498 -5.53 -39.50 15.49
N ASP A 499 -6.36 -40.30 14.86
CA ASP A 499 -7.66 -39.82 14.42
C ASP A 499 -8.48 -39.27 15.60
N GLY A 500 -9.07 -38.10 15.41
CA GLY A 500 -9.83 -37.35 16.41
C GLY A 500 -8.98 -36.43 17.32
N ASP A 501 -7.65 -36.50 17.29
CA ASP A 501 -6.81 -35.52 18.00
C ASP A 501 -7.11 -34.10 17.48
N HIS A 502 -7.10 -33.13 18.38
CA HIS A 502 -7.35 -31.74 18.03
C HIS A 502 -6.51 -30.77 18.86
N VAL A 503 -6.30 -29.59 18.30
CA VAL A 503 -5.69 -28.43 18.94
C VAL A 503 -6.72 -27.32 19.03
N GLU A 504 -6.88 -26.76 20.22
CA GLU A 504 -7.71 -25.60 20.48
C GLU A 504 -6.81 -24.40 20.72
N MET A 505 -7.08 -23.28 20.08
CA MET A 505 -6.35 -22.04 20.22
C MET A 505 -7.31 -20.89 20.48
N THR A 506 -6.91 -19.98 21.36
CA THR A 506 -7.62 -18.71 21.55
C THR A 506 -6.61 -17.57 21.54
N PHE A 507 -6.79 -16.63 20.63
CA PHE A 507 -5.98 -15.43 20.53
C PHE A 507 -6.59 -14.30 21.37
N PRO A 508 -5.76 -13.40 21.95
CA PRO A 508 -6.25 -12.16 22.52
C PRO A 508 -6.83 -11.28 21.40
N PHE A 509 -8.13 -10.99 21.46
CA PHE A 509 -8.87 -10.39 20.35
C PHE A 509 -9.54 -9.05 20.74
N ALA A 510 -8.79 -8.21 21.47
CA ALA A 510 -9.22 -6.89 21.90
C ALA A 510 -9.20 -5.89 20.73
N VAL A 511 -10.03 -4.85 20.85
CA VAL A 511 -9.92 -3.67 19.98
C VAL A 511 -8.69 -2.89 20.38
N GLN A 512 -7.85 -2.53 19.41
CA GLN A 512 -6.57 -1.87 19.62
C GLN A 512 -6.52 -0.51 18.95
N GLN A 513 -5.86 0.43 19.61
CA GLN A 513 -5.45 1.71 19.05
C GLN A 513 -3.98 1.63 18.63
N VAL A 514 -3.72 1.97 17.37
CA VAL A 514 -2.39 1.91 16.76
C VAL A 514 -1.85 3.32 16.53
N THR A 515 -0.64 3.59 16.99
CA THR A 515 0.11 4.80 16.67
C THR A 515 1.20 4.52 15.65
N ALA A 516 1.55 5.52 14.85
CA ALA A 516 2.72 5.45 13.97
C ALA A 516 3.96 6.03 14.65
N ASP A 517 5.14 5.65 14.13
CA ASP A 517 6.41 6.30 14.46
C ASP A 517 6.28 7.83 14.32
N ALA A 518 6.86 8.59 15.22
CA ALA A 518 6.76 10.06 15.28
C ALA A 518 7.26 10.76 14.00
N ARG A 519 8.08 10.10 13.19
CA ARG A 519 8.55 10.57 11.88
C ARG A 519 7.45 10.57 10.81
N VAL A 520 6.37 9.80 11.00
CA VAL A 520 5.20 9.82 10.12
C VAL A 520 4.34 11.04 10.47
N ALA A 521 4.72 12.19 9.95
CA ALA A 521 4.10 13.47 10.29
C ALA A 521 2.57 13.50 10.14
N PRO A 522 1.94 12.93 9.10
CA PRO A 522 0.48 12.94 8.95
C PRO A 522 -0.27 12.15 10.03
N ALA A 523 0.39 11.22 10.72
CA ALA A 523 -0.23 10.41 11.77
C ALA A 523 0.00 10.96 13.19
N ARG A 524 0.71 12.07 13.35
CA ARG A 524 0.95 12.67 14.68
C ARG A 524 -0.36 13.06 15.35
N GLY A 525 -0.52 12.69 16.63
CA GLY A 525 -1.76 12.95 17.37
C GLY A 525 -2.98 12.23 16.84
N ARG A 526 -2.79 11.13 16.11
CA ARG A 526 -3.84 10.29 15.56
C ARG A 526 -3.62 8.83 15.93
N VAL A 527 -4.68 8.05 15.87
CA VAL A 527 -4.66 6.59 15.99
C VAL A 527 -5.45 5.97 14.84
N ALA A 528 -4.99 4.83 14.38
CA ALA A 528 -5.82 3.88 13.64
C ALA A 528 -6.42 2.87 14.61
N ILE A 529 -7.56 2.30 14.26
CA ILE A 529 -8.25 1.31 15.08
C ILE A 529 -8.18 -0.03 14.35
N GLU A 530 -7.81 -1.09 15.09
CA GLU A 530 -7.81 -2.45 14.54
C GLU A 530 -8.33 -3.48 15.53
N ARG A 531 -8.75 -4.62 15.02
CA ARG A 531 -9.13 -5.80 15.81
C ARG A 531 -8.72 -7.06 15.05
N GLY A 532 -7.82 -7.84 15.66
CA GLY A 532 -7.18 -8.95 14.94
C GLY A 532 -6.46 -8.44 13.67
N PRO A 533 -6.63 -9.06 12.50
CA PRO A 533 -6.00 -8.63 11.26
C PRO A 533 -6.68 -7.44 10.57
N ILE A 534 -7.86 -7.00 11.04
CA ILE A 534 -8.70 -5.99 10.37
C ILE A 534 -8.40 -4.59 10.90
N VAL A 535 -8.11 -3.67 9.98
CA VAL A 535 -8.08 -2.22 10.21
C VAL A 535 -9.46 -1.66 9.93
N TYR A 536 -9.89 -0.67 10.73
CA TYR A 536 -11.20 -0.05 10.64
C TYR A 536 -11.09 1.40 10.19
N CYS A 537 -12.19 1.93 9.63
CA CYS A 537 -12.31 3.34 9.26
C CYS A 537 -13.68 3.91 9.65
N SER A 538 -13.70 5.21 9.88
CA SER A 538 -14.94 6.00 9.93
C SER A 538 -15.36 6.33 8.52
N GLU A 539 -16.64 6.16 8.18
CA GLU A 539 -17.19 6.48 6.87
C GLU A 539 -18.45 7.35 7.02
N TRP A 540 -18.66 8.26 6.10
CA TRP A 540 -19.69 9.30 6.12
C TRP A 540 -21.12 8.83 6.46
N PRO A 541 -21.62 7.64 6.06
CA PRO A 541 -22.98 7.24 6.40
C PRO A 541 -23.19 6.93 7.89
N ASP A 542 -22.11 6.68 8.62
CA ASP A 542 -22.14 6.34 10.05
C ASP A 542 -21.83 7.56 10.94
N VAL A 543 -21.75 8.75 10.33
CA VAL A 543 -21.43 10.02 11.00
C VAL A 543 -22.55 11.02 10.72
N ASP A 544 -23.23 11.50 11.74
CA ASP A 544 -24.44 12.34 11.64
C ASP A 544 -24.29 13.59 10.76
N ASP A 545 -23.10 14.21 10.75
CA ASP A 545 -22.78 15.42 9.98
C ASP A 545 -21.93 15.10 8.73
N HIS A 546 -21.78 13.81 8.40
CA HIS A 546 -20.96 13.30 7.30
C HIS A 546 -19.48 13.69 7.35
N ALA A 547 -18.99 14.26 8.46
CA ALA A 547 -17.63 14.78 8.64
C ALA A 547 -16.70 13.73 9.27
N ALA A 548 -16.30 12.70 8.51
CA ALA A 548 -15.44 11.61 9.00
C ALA A 548 -13.98 12.06 9.21
N LEU A 549 -13.50 13.06 8.45
CA LEU A 549 -12.10 13.54 8.49
C LEU A 549 -11.74 14.31 9.76
N THR A 550 -12.72 14.87 10.44
CA THR A 550 -12.52 15.81 11.58
C THR A 550 -12.91 15.21 12.92
N ARG A 551 -13.00 13.88 13.02
CA ARG A 551 -13.32 13.17 14.26
C ARG A 551 -12.12 13.05 15.18
N ARG A 552 -12.40 13.28 16.49
CA ARG A 552 -11.45 13.10 17.59
C ARG A 552 -11.99 12.06 18.56
N VAL A 553 -11.23 11.00 18.78
CA VAL A 553 -11.53 9.95 19.76
C VAL A 553 -11.56 10.54 21.16
N VAL A 554 -12.62 10.25 21.90
CA VAL A 554 -12.81 10.68 23.29
C VAL A 554 -12.64 9.50 24.23
N ASP A 555 -13.24 8.36 23.91
CA ASP A 555 -13.20 7.15 24.72
C ASP A 555 -12.60 5.98 23.94
N ALA A 556 -12.16 4.95 24.64
CA ALA A 556 -11.64 3.73 24.04
C ALA A 556 -12.72 3.06 23.14
N PRO A 557 -12.37 2.61 21.93
CA PRO A 557 -13.29 1.92 21.05
C PRO A 557 -13.68 0.54 21.60
N ALA A 558 -14.89 0.10 21.28
CA ALA A 558 -15.44 -1.19 21.68
C ALA A 558 -16.10 -1.91 20.50
N VAL A 559 -16.34 -3.21 20.64
CA VAL A 559 -17.13 -3.97 19.66
C VAL A 559 -18.58 -3.48 19.70
N SER A 560 -19.15 -3.27 18.51
CA SER A 560 -20.53 -2.85 18.36
C SER A 560 -21.45 -4.06 18.23
N ASP A 561 -22.64 -3.97 18.85
CA ASP A 561 -23.71 -4.96 18.67
C ASP A 561 -24.49 -4.74 17.37
N ARG A 562 -24.31 -3.58 16.72
CA ARG A 562 -24.93 -3.26 15.44
C ARG A 562 -24.37 -4.16 14.33
N ARG A 563 -25.24 -4.49 13.37
CA ARG A 563 -24.88 -5.18 12.13
C ARG A 563 -25.39 -4.37 10.95
N LEU A 564 -24.63 -4.33 9.87
CA LEU A 564 -25.07 -3.73 8.63
C LEU A 564 -25.88 -4.77 7.84
N GLN A 565 -27.04 -4.38 7.33
CA GLN A 565 -27.88 -5.29 6.52
C GLN A 565 -27.16 -5.79 5.27
N THR A 566 -26.32 -4.91 4.69
CA THR A 566 -25.52 -5.23 3.50
C THR A 566 -24.34 -6.18 3.78
N TRP A 567 -23.88 -6.26 5.04
CA TRP A 567 -22.74 -7.10 5.45
C TRP A 567 -22.96 -7.68 6.85
N PRO A 568 -23.92 -8.57 7.01
CA PRO A 568 -24.35 -9.02 8.36
C PRO A 568 -23.28 -9.82 9.11
N SER A 569 -22.32 -10.41 8.40
CA SER A 569 -21.18 -11.12 9.01
C SER A 569 -20.05 -10.20 9.48
N ALA A 570 -20.00 -8.93 9.03
CA ALA A 570 -18.94 -8.01 9.42
C ALA A 570 -19.13 -7.53 10.87
N SER A 571 -18.08 -7.65 11.69
CA SER A 571 -18.05 -7.05 13.03
C SER A 571 -17.73 -5.56 12.89
N LEU A 572 -18.60 -4.73 13.47
CA LEU A 572 -18.38 -3.27 13.56
C LEU A 572 -17.74 -2.93 14.89
N LEU A 573 -17.10 -1.75 14.93
CA LEU A 573 -16.62 -1.17 16.17
C LEU A 573 -17.36 0.13 16.43
N ARG A 574 -17.58 0.47 17.70
CA ARG A 574 -18.14 1.74 18.12
C ARG A 574 -17.09 2.54 18.86
N VAL A 575 -16.99 3.81 18.53
CA VAL A 575 -16.08 4.76 19.19
C VAL A 575 -16.80 6.06 19.49
N ARG A 576 -16.60 6.59 20.69
CA ARG A 576 -17.12 7.89 21.06
C ARG A 576 -16.18 8.98 20.55
N THR A 577 -16.73 9.91 19.74
CA THR A 577 -15.94 10.94 19.08
C THR A 577 -16.51 12.34 19.31
N GLY A 578 -15.66 13.35 19.45
CA GLY A 578 -15.96 14.76 19.31
C GLY A 578 -15.53 15.28 17.94
N GLN A 579 -15.83 16.56 17.67
CA GLN A 579 -15.40 17.27 16.47
C GLN A 579 -14.17 18.13 16.75
N LEU A 580 -13.20 18.14 15.84
CA LEU A 580 -12.01 19.00 15.95
C LEU A 580 -12.36 20.48 15.84
N SER A 581 -13.24 20.85 14.91
CA SER A 581 -13.67 22.24 14.67
C SER A 581 -14.61 22.79 15.76
N ARG A 582 -15.32 21.90 16.46
CA ARG A 582 -16.32 22.25 17.49
C ARG A 582 -16.15 21.39 18.74
N PRO A 583 -15.11 21.68 19.54
CA PRO A 583 -14.80 20.88 20.73
C PRO A 583 -15.85 21.02 21.85
N ASP A 584 -16.68 22.05 21.80
CA ASP A 584 -17.84 22.30 22.66
C ASP A 584 -19.09 21.46 22.30
N ALA A 585 -19.13 20.89 21.07
CA ALA A 585 -20.20 20.02 20.68
C ALA A 585 -20.15 18.69 21.47
N PRO A 586 -21.30 18.12 21.85
CA PRO A 586 -21.34 16.88 22.60
C PRO A 586 -20.73 15.74 21.81
N ALA A 587 -19.90 14.94 22.48
CA ALA A 587 -19.33 13.74 21.89
C ALA A 587 -20.44 12.71 21.56
N ARG A 588 -20.30 12.04 20.43
CA ARG A 588 -21.26 11.06 19.91
C ARG A 588 -20.59 9.74 19.57
N ASP A 589 -21.37 8.67 19.63
CA ASP A 589 -20.93 7.37 19.17
C ASP A 589 -20.98 7.30 17.64
N VAL A 590 -19.89 6.82 17.05
CA VAL A 590 -19.71 6.60 15.62
C VAL A 590 -19.37 5.14 15.39
N GLU A 591 -19.99 4.53 14.39
CA GLU A 591 -19.67 3.17 13.98
C GLU A 591 -18.47 3.20 13.03
N LEU A 592 -17.49 2.32 13.28
CA LEU A 592 -16.38 2.08 12.40
C LEU A 592 -16.61 0.77 11.65
N ILE A 593 -16.37 0.80 10.35
CA ILE A 593 -16.45 -0.37 9.47
C ILE A 593 -15.07 -0.93 9.15
N PRO A 594 -14.93 -2.22 8.82
CA PRO A 594 -13.73 -2.76 8.23
C PRO A 594 -13.28 -1.95 7.00
N TYR A 595 -12.01 -1.55 6.96
CA TYR A 595 -11.48 -0.69 5.90
C TYR A 595 -11.73 -1.24 4.49
N HIS A 596 -11.64 -2.55 4.29
CA HIS A 596 -11.89 -3.14 2.97
C HIS A 596 -13.34 -2.98 2.46
N LEU A 597 -14.27 -2.55 3.32
CA LEU A 597 -15.67 -2.34 2.96
C LEU A 597 -16.00 -0.89 2.57
N TRP A 598 -15.09 0.07 2.76
CA TRP A 598 -15.38 1.47 2.48
C TRP A 598 -15.75 1.74 1.01
N ALA A 599 -16.48 2.82 0.76
CA ALA A 599 -16.98 3.25 -0.54
C ALA A 599 -17.87 2.22 -1.30
N ASN A 600 -18.39 1.20 -0.60
CA ASN A 600 -19.46 0.36 -1.14
C ASN A 600 -20.86 0.98 -0.95
N ARG A 601 -20.98 2.04 -0.13
CA ARG A 601 -22.22 2.76 0.18
C ARG A 601 -22.31 4.13 -0.51
N GLY A 602 -21.45 4.39 -1.49
CA GLY A 602 -21.38 5.64 -2.23
C GLY A 602 -20.16 6.49 -1.87
N ALA A 603 -20.05 7.66 -2.54
CA ALA A 603 -18.98 8.62 -2.29
C ALA A 603 -19.29 9.45 -1.03
N GLY A 604 -18.26 9.73 -0.24
CA GLY A 604 -18.32 10.55 0.96
C GLY A 604 -17.01 10.54 1.72
N GLU A 605 -16.97 11.27 2.83
CA GLU A 605 -15.76 11.31 3.66
C GLU A 605 -15.48 9.94 4.29
N MET A 606 -14.18 9.62 4.39
CA MET A 606 -13.68 8.45 5.09
C MET A 606 -12.36 8.77 5.78
N SER A 607 -12.10 8.18 6.93
CA SER A 607 -10.79 8.26 7.60
C SER A 607 -10.45 6.98 8.34
N VAL A 608 -9.23 6.47 8.10
CA VAL A 608 -8.59 5.41 8.88
C VAL A 608 -7.97 5.98 10.16
N TRP A 609 -7.42 7.19 10.08
CA TRP A 609 -6.71 7.84 11.18
C TRP A 609 -7.59 8.87 11.88
N LEU A 610 -7.93 8.61 13.13
CA LEU A 610 -8.74 9.49 13.96
C LEU A 610 -7.85 10.30 14.91
N ALA A 611 -8.13 11.59 15.08
CA ALA A 611 -7.39 12.41 16.02
C ALA A 611 -7.60 11.93 17.48
N THR A 612 -6.59 12.07 18.32
CA THR A 612 -6.66 11.78 19.78
C THR A 612 -6.58 13.02 20.63
N ARG A 613 -6.19 14.15 20.04
CA ARG A 613 -6.07 15.47 20.65
C ARG A 613 -6.45 16.54 19.64
N ASP A 614 -6.59 17.74 20.13
CA ASP A 614 -6.72 18.93 19.30
C ASP A 614 -5.46 19.13 18.44
N LEU A 615 -5.65 19.64 17.23
CA LEU A 615 -4.55 19.94 16.33
C LEU A 615 -3.71 21.11 16.87
N GLN A 616 -2.42 21.07 16.59
CA GLN A 616 -1.45 22.07 16.99
C GLN A 616 -0.68 22.60 15.78
N PRO A 617 -0.06 23.79 15.86
CA PRO A 617 0.81 24.26 14.79
C PRO A 617 1.89 23.24 14.45
N GLY A 618 2.04 22.95 13.14
CA GLY A 618 2.92 21.92 12.59
C GLY A 618 2.27 20.54 12.39
N ASP A 619 1.05 20.32 12.90
CA ASP A 619 0.29 19.11 12.55
C ASP A 619 -0.24 19.19 11.12
N VAL A 620 -0.37 18.04 10.49
CA VAL A 620 -1.02 17.94 9.17
C VAL A 620 -2.53 18.05 9.34
N GLY A 621 -3.13 19.01 8.65
CA GLY A 621 -4.59 19.23 8.66
C GLY A 621 -5.36 18.24 7.81
N PRO A 622 -6.71 18.30 7.84
CA PRO A 622 -7.58 17.41 7.09
C PRO A 622 -7.41 17.47 5.57
N ALA A 623 -7.03 18.62 5.02
CA ALA A 623 -6.77 18.76 3.59
C ALA A 623 -5.37 18.25 3.18
N GLY A 624 -4.49 17.99 4.13
CA GLY A 624 -3.10 17.63 3.89
C GLY A 624 -2.13 18.82 3.90
N GLY A 625 -2.61 20.01 4.28
CA GLY A 625 -1.80 21.18 4.57
C GLY A 625 -1.24 21.15 5.99
N LEU A 626 -0.75 22.28 6.47
CA LEU A 626 -0.15 22.41 7.80
C LEU A 626 -0.97 23.38 8.67
N ILE A 627 -1.38 22.93 9.84
CA ILE A 627 -2.01 23.80 10.83
C ILE A 627 -0.96 24.81 11.31
N PHE A 628 -1.31 26.09 11.31
CA PHE A 628 -0.41 27.14 11.80
C PHE A 628 -1.04 28.05 12.87
N TYR A 629 -2.35 27.97 13.08
CA TYR A 629 -3.02 28.75 14.11
C TYR A 629 -4.22 28.01 14.69
N VAL A 630 -4.42 28.17 15.98
CA VAL A 630 -5.57 27.67 16.74
C VAL A 630 -6.31 28.86 17.28
N ASN A 631 -7.56 29.06 16.85
CA ASN A 631 -8.40 30.18 17.28
C ASN A 631 -9.06 29.84 18.62
N SER A 632 -8.74 30.60 19.69
CA SER A 632 -9.37 30.51 21.00
C SER A 632 -10.81 31.03 21.01
N GLU A 633 -11.12 31.97 20.11
CA GLU A 633 -12.44 32.61 19.98
C GLU A 633 -13.38 31.91 18.99
N PHE A 634 -13.12 30.63 18.72
CA PHE A 634 -13.81 29.84 17.69
C PHE A 634 -15.34 29.85 17.83
N ALA A 635 -15.86 29.92 19.06
CA ALA A 635 -17.30 29.97 19.32
C ALA A 635 -17.96 31.25 18.77
N ARG A 636 -17.22 32.35 18.73
CA ARG A 636 -17.65 33.63 18.15
C ARG A 636 -17.42 33.65 16.63
N ASP A 637 -16.25 33.18 16.19
CA ASP A 637 -15.79 33.37 14.83
C ASP A 637 -16.23 32.24 13.86
N GLY A 638 -16.74 31.11 14.39
CA GLY A 638 -17.26 30.00 13.61
C GLY A 638 -16.22 29.06 13.00
N TRP A 639 -14.91 29.28 13.29
CA TRP A 639 -13.80 28.45 12.84
C TRP A 639 -12.71 28.35 13.91
N ARG A 640 -12.00 27.22 13.95
CA ARG A 640 -11.02 26.92 15.00
C ARG A 640 -9.58 26.92 14.54
N TYR A 641 -9.30 26.48 13.34
CA TYR A 641 -7.93 26.32 12.84
C TYR A 641 -7.73 27.08 11.54
N LEU A 642 -6.48 27.53 11.32
CA LEU A 642 -6.00 27.93 10.01
C LEU A 642 -5.01 26.87 9.52
N GLU A 643 -5.25 26.34 8.31
CA GLU A 643 -4.45 25.37 7.59
C GLU A 643 -3.79 26.06 6.39
N ALA A 644 -2.46 25.98 6.27
CA ALA A 644 -1.69 26.51 5.15
C ALA A 644 -1.49 25.42 4.08
N ALA A 645 -1.55 25.78 2.82
CA ALA A 645 -1.18 24.88 1.72
C ALA A 645 0.27 24.38 1.89
N PRO A 646 0.60 23.14 1.55
CA PRO A 646 1.93 22.55 1.77
C PRO A 646 3.01 23.15 0.86
N PHE A 647 2.64 23.82 -0.22
CA PHE A 647 3.54 24.47 -1.19
C PHE A 647 2.92 25.74 -1.76
N ASP A 648 3.75 26.59 -2.40
CA ASP A 648 3.31 27.84 -3.00
C ASP A 648 2.42 27.60 -4.22
N GLN A 649 1.33 28.36 -4.36
CA GLN A 649 0.46 28.34 -5.54
C GLN A 649 1.09 29.10 -6.70
N SER A 650 1.99 30.05 -6.42
CA SER A 650 2.80 30.75 -7.39
C SER A 650 4.13 31.19 -6.80
N SER A 651 5.20 31.16 -7.60
CA SER A 651 6.49 31.78 -7.27
C SER A 651 6.54 33.28 -7.61
N GLY A 652 5.56 33.81 -8.34
CA GLY A 652 5.51 35.20 -8.74
C GLY A 652 4.16 35.54 -9.38
N ALA A 653 3.18 35.95 -8.60
CA ALA A 653 1.89 36.44 -9.05
C ALA A 653 1.74 37.92 -8.66
N LYS A 654 1.00 38.67 -9.48
CA LYS A 654 0.56 40.01 -9.15
C LYS A 654 -0.53 39.96 -8.07
N TRP A 655 -0.58 40.99 -7.21
CA TRP A 655 -1.72 41.19 -6.32
C TRP A 655 -3.00 41.45 -7.12
N GLY A 656 -2.87 42.27 -8.19
CA GLY A 656 -3.91 42.61 -9.17
C GLY A 656 -4.57 43.95 -8.90
N CYS A 657 -5.27 44.48 -9.90
CA CYS A 657 -6.02 45.74 -9.86
C CYS A 657 -5.19 46.93 -9.36
N PHE A 658 -4.00 47.16 -9.93
CA PHE A 658 -3.16 48.30 -9.69
C PHE A 658 -3.92 49.61 -9.97
N ARG A 659 -3.71 50.63 -9.15
CA ARG A 659 -4.40 51.93 -9.18
C ARG A 659 -5.89 51.88 -8.84
N ARG A 660 -6.37 50.81 -8.27
CA ARG A 660 -7.77 50.65 -7.85
C ARG A 660 -7.88 50.37 -6.34
N VAL A 661 -8.72 51.13 -5.66
CA VAL A 661 -9.08 50.82 -4.27
C VAL A 661 -10.14 49.73 -4.23
N ILE A 662 -9.86 48.63 -3.56
CA ILE A 662 -10.83 47.57 -3.25
C ILE A 662 -11.28 47.80 -1.80
N ALA A 663 -12.44 48.40 -1.60
CA ALA A 663 -12.87 48.90 -0.31
C ALA A 663 -12.92 47.83 0.79
N GLY A 664 -13.31 46.59 0.44
CA GLY A 664 -13.41 45.48 1.38
C GLY A 664 -12.07 44.80 1.70
N ALA A 665 -11.03 44.96 0.85
CA ALA A 665 -9.76 44.24 1.01
C ALA A 665 -8.75 45.02 1.89
N LYS A 666 -9.22 45.70 2.95
CA LYS A 666 -8.39 46.47 3.90
C LYS A 666 -8.16 45.77 5.24
N GLY A 667 -8.84 44.65 5.48
CA GLY A 667 -8.70 43.92 6.73
C GLY A 667 -7.29 43.39 6.90
N THR A 668 -6.67 43.65 8.05
CA THR A 668 -5.30 43.21 8.34
C THR A 668 -5.27 42.12 9.42
N THR A 669 -6.32 42.02 10.23
CA THR A 669 -6.40 41.12 11.38
C THR A 669 -6.66 39.68 10.99
N VAL A 670 -6.40 38.76 11.93
CA VAL A 670 -6.72 37.35 11.79
C VAL A 670 -8.24 37.16 11.59
N GLY A 671 -8.64 36.33 10.62
CA GLY A 671 -10.03 36.08 10.22
C GLY A 671 -10.51 36.96 9.06
N THR A 672 -9.72 37.98 8.62
CA THR A 672 -10.16 38.88 7.54
C THR A 672 -9.72 38.43 6.15
N GLY A 673 -8.78 37.47 6.04
CA GLY A 673 -8.25 37.03 4.73
C GLY A 673 -9.27 36.49 3.79
N HIS A 674 -10.24 35.71 4.29
CA HIS A 674 -11.32 35.14 3.48
C HIS A 674 -12.19 36.25 2.85
N GLN A 675 -12.64 37.21 3.65
CA GLN A 675 -13.47 38.32 3.15
C GLN A 675 -12.68 39.23 2.20
N ASN A 676 -11.42 39.55 2.54
CA ASN A 676 -10.56 40.32 1.65
C ASN A 676 -10.42 39.66 0.28
N THR A 677 -10.20 38.34 0.24
CA THR A 677 -10.08 37.55 -0.99
C THR A 677 -11.39 37.62 -1.80
N ALA A 678 -12.53 37.43 -1.15
CA ALA A 678 -13.85 37.55 -1.80
C ALA A 678 -14.07 38.92 -2.42
N ASP A 679 -13.73 40.00 -1.71
CA ASP A 679 -13.84 41.38 -2.19
C ASP A 679 -12.87 41.69 -3.34
N MET A 680 -11.65 41.13 -3.31
CA MET A 680 -10.70 41.19 -4.40
C MET A 680 -11.28 40.55 -5.68
N LEU A 681 -11.81 39.34 -5.56
CA LEU A 681 -12.40 38.63 -6.70
C LEU A 681 -13.63 39.34 -7.28
N ALA A 682 -14.47 39.91 -6.43
CA ALA A 682 -15.64 40.65 -6.86
C ALA A 682 -15.30 41.97 -7.58
N ALA A 683 -14.21 42.62 -7.18
CA ALA A 683 -13.84 43.94 -7.71
C ALA A 683 -12.77 43.89 -8.80
N CYS A 684 -11.98 42.83 -8.89
CA CYS A 684 -10.85 42.71 -9.82
C CYS A 684 -11.18 41.73 -10.95
N THR A 685 -11.07 42.23 -12.20
CA THR A 685 -11.31 41.43 -13.42
C THR A 685 -10.02 40.86 -14.04
N GLU A 686 -8.88 41.13 -13.42
CA GLU A 686 -7.59 40.58 -13.88
C GLU A 686 -7.51 39.10 -13.51
N HIS A 687 -6.94 38.30 -14.43
CA HIS A 687 -6.71 36.89 -14.22
C HIS A 687 -5.28 36.56 -13.75
N GLY A 688 -5.11 35.44 -13.05
CA GLY A 688 -3.83 35.01 -12.52
C GLY A 688 -3.36 35.83 -11.30
N THR A 689 -4.27 36.54 -10.66
CA THR A 689 -3.97 37.30 -9.43
C THR A 689 -3.78 36.39 -8.21
N ALA A 690 -3.10 36.92 -7.20
CA ALA A 690 -2.86 36.19 -5.96
C ALA A 690 -4.15 35.66 -5.30
N ALA A 691 -5.21 36.46 -5.29
CA ALA A 691 -6.52 36.06 -4.78
C ALA A 691 -7.17 34.93 -5.61
N GLU A 692 -7.14 35.05 -6.95
CA GLU A 692 -7.73 34.06 -7.85
C GLU A 692 -7.00 32.71 -7.75
N LEU A 693 -5.66 32.70 -7.67
CA LEU A 693 -4.86 31.50 -7.50
C LEU A 693 -5.19 30.76 -6.19
N CYS A 694 -5.41 31.50 -5.11
CA CYS A 694 -5.82 30.90 -3.84
C CYS A 694 -7.24 30.36 -3.88
N ALA A 695 -8.21 31.15 -4.40
CA ALA A 695 -9.62 30.75 -4.40
C ALA A 695 -9.89 29.55 -5.32
N ASN A 696 -9.15 29.42 -6.42
CA ASN A 696 -9.26 28.30 -7.34
C ASN A 696 -8.44 27.07 -6.90
N TYR A 697 -7.68 27.20 -5.82
CA TYR A 697 -6.86 26.09 -5.34
C TYR A 697 -7.72 25.01 -4.71
N VAL A 698 -7.43 23.76 -5.06
CA VAL A 698 -8.05 22.56 -4.48
C VAL A 698 -6.94 21.60 -4.09
N LEU A 699 -6.87 21.23 -2.82
CA LEU A 699 -5.93 20.23 -2.31
C LEU A 699 -6.69 18.99 -1.88
N ASN A 700 -6.37 17.85 -2.48
CA ASN A 700 -6.99 16.56 -2.16
C ASN A 700 -8.54 16.58 -2.17
N GLY A 701 -9.15 17.36 -3.07
CA GLY A 701 -10.57 17.53 -3.20
C GLY A 701 -11.21 18.56 -2.28
N ILE A 702 -10.42 19.18 -1.43
CA ILE A 702 -10.88 20.18 -0.47
C ILE A 702 -10.55 21.57 -1.01
N GLY A 703 -11.57 22.37 -1.23
CA GLY A 703 -11.51 23.78 -1.63
C GLY A 703 -11.64 24.73 -0.44
N GLY A 704 -12.09 25.96 -0.72
CA GLY A 704 -12.29 26.99 0.30
C GLY A 704 -10.99 27.68 0.75
N TRP A 705 -10.00 27.68 -0.12
CA TRP A 705 -8.72 28.35 0.11
C TRP A 705 -8.78 29.83 -0.24
N PHE A 706 -8.02 30.65 0.46
CA PHE A 706 -7.99 32.08 0.27
C PHE A 706 -6.60 32.66 0.55
N LEU A 707 -6.36 33.88 0.12
CA LEU A 707 -5.11 34.62 0.35
C LEU A 707 -5.09 35.14 1.81
N PRO A 708 -4.07 34.85 2.61
CA PRO A 708 -4.01 35.26 4.00
C PRO A 708 -4.00 36.77 4.18
N SER A 709 -4.65 37.29 5.21
CA SER A 709 -4.45 38.67 5.66
C SER A 709 -3.02 38.86 6.17
N ARG A 710 -2.65 40.14 6.39
CA ARG A 710 -1.31 40.49 6.91
C ARG A 710 -0.95 39.75 8.20
N ASP A 711 -1.86 39.72 9.16
CA ASP A 711 -1.58 39.12 10.46
C ASP A 711 -1.69 37.55 10.41
N GLU A 712 -2.49 37.01 9.53
CA GLU A 712 -2.53 35.56 9.26
C GLU A 712 -1.22 35.06 8.61
N LEU A 713 -0.69 35.79 7.64
CA LEU A 713 0.59 35.43 7.02
C LEU A 713 1.75 35.56 8.02
N ARG A 714 1.68 36.54 8.92
CA ARG A 714 2.66 36.71 10.02
C ARG A 714 2.62 35.52 10.99
N LEU A 715 1.44 35.00 11.31
CA LEU A 715 1.30 33.81 12.13
C LEU A 715 1.87 32.59 11.43
N MET A 716 1.63 32.45 10.12
CA MET A 716 2.23 31.39 9.32
C MET A 716 3.76 31.44 9.35
N TYR A 717 4.35 32.63 9.18
CA TYR A 717 5.79 32.80 9.32
C TYR A 717 6.27 32.31 10.70
N ARG A 718 5.67 32.82 11.77
CA ARG A 718 6.12 32.56 13.15
C ARG A 718 6.00 31.10 13.55
N ASN A 719 4.90 30.46 13.17
CA ASN A 719 4.51 29.12 13.65
C ASN A 719 4.95 28.00 12.73
N LEU A 720 5.29 28.29 11.48
CA LEU A 720 5.82 27.30 10.53
C LEU A 720 7.24 27.63 10.08
N LYS A 721 7.45 28.70 9.31
CA LYS A 721 8.76 29.01 8.71
C LYS A 721 9.86 29.18 9.75
N ALA A 722 9.63 29.98 10.80
CA ALA A 722 10.59 30.19 11.88
C ALA A 722 10.88 28.93 12.71
N ALA A 723 9.95 28.00 12.72
CA ALA A 723 10.11 26.66 13.34
C ALA A 723 10.76 25.62 12.42
N GLY A 724 11.15 25.97 11.19
CA GLY A 724 11.69 25.04 10.19
C GLY A 724 10.67 24.05 9.66
N ILE A 725 9.37 24.39 9.71
CA ILE A 725 8.26 23.54 9.29
C ILE A 725 7.68 24.09 7.98
N GLY A 726 7.34 23.19 7.06
CA GLY A 726 6.80 23.56 5.76
C GLY A 726 7.89 23.81 4.73
N ASP A 727 7.52 23.73 3.46
CA ASP A 727 8.41 23.95 2.33
C ASP A 727 8.37 25.45 1.93
N PHE A 728 8.95 26.30 2.77
CA PHE A 728 9.14 27.71 2.47
C PHE A 728 10.57 27.94 1.98
N ARG A 729 10.72 28.70 0.91
CA ARG A 729 12.04 29.02 0.34
C ARG A 729 12.90 29.78 1.34
N ASP A 730 14.17 29.40 1.41
CA ASP A 730 15.21 30.20 2.06
C ASP A 730 15.81 31.20 1.07
N ALA A 731 16.34 32.32 1.58
CA ALA A 731 16.95 33.37 0.78
C ALA A 731 18.11 32.79 -0.06
N GLY A 732 17.93 32.71 -1.36
CA GLY A 732 19.01 32.55 -2.34
C GLY A 732 19.37 33.90 -2.92
N LEU A 733 20.56 34.04 -3.50
CA LEU A 733 21.08 35.30 -4.09
C LEU A 733 20.19 35.89 -5.20
N ILE A 734 19.12 35.23 -5.62
CA ILE A 734 18.28 35.60 -6.76
C ILE A 734 16.77 35.36 -6.50
N ASP A 735 16.37 34.69 -5.40
CA ASP A 735 14.98 34.28 -5.18
C ASP A 735 14.27 35.19 -4.18
N ASN A 736 13.16 35.76 -4.62
CA ASN A 736 12.22 36.55 -3.80
C ASN A 736 11.51 35.63 -2.80
N CYS A 737 11.72 35.84 -1.49
CA CYS A 737 11.05 35.16 -0.39
C CYS A 737 9.84 35.92 0.14
N GLU A 738 9.34 36.87 -0.62
CA GLU A 738 8.25 37.75 -0.24
C GLU A 738 6.90 37.14 -0.68
N TYR A 739 5.96 37.17 0.25
CA TYR A 739 4.63 36.59 0.07
C TYR A 739 3.55 37.65 0.12
N TRP A 740 2.65 37.69 -0.85
CA TRP A 740 1.49 38.57 -0.83
C TRP A 740 0.55 38.25 0.34
N THR A 741 -0.05 39.31 0.88
CA THR A 741 -1.25 39.21 1.71
C THR A 741 -2.47 39.69 0.95
N SER A 742 -3.67 39.39 1.46
CA SER A 742 -4.92 39.94 0.93
C SER A 742 -5.20 41.38 1.37
N SER A 743 -4.33 41.98 2.20
CA SER A 743 -4.54 43.29 2.78
C SER A 743 -4.00 44.41 1.89
N GLN A 744 -4.90 45.28 1.41
CA GLN A 744 -4.55 46.45 0.64
C GLN A 744 -4.13 47.59 1.56
N GLU A 745 -3.08 48.37 1.19
CA GLU A 745 -2.69 49.58 1.84
C GLU A 745 -3.28 50.83 1.13
N THR A 746 -2.99 50.98 -0.16
CA THR A 746 -3.47 52.09 -1.00
C THR A 746 -4.07 51.58 -2.32
N ALA A 747 -4.43 52.49 -3.21
CA ALA A 747 -4.85 52.12 -4.59
C ALA A 747 -3.73 51.35 -5.31
N ASP A 748 -2.50 51.76 -5.12
CA ASP A 748 -1.33 51.22 -5.82
C ASP A 748 -0.64 50.10 -5.04
N MET A 749 -0.72 50.06 -3.69
CA MET A 749 0.11 49.26 -2.82
C MET A 749 -0.70 48.25 -2.02
N ALA A 750 -0.11 47.06 -1.80
CA ALA A 750 -0.62 45.99 -0.93
C ALA A 750 0.48 45.48 0.00
N TRP A 751 0.06 44.93 1.15
CA TRP A 751 0.97 44.35 2.13
C TRP A 751 1.54 42.99 1.67
N HIS A 752 2.83 42.81 1.93
CA HIS A 752 3.55 41.56 1.81
C HIS A 752 4.47 41.31 3.01
N LEU A 753 4.94 40.09 3.19
CA LEU A 753 5.92 39.72 4.20
C LEU A 753 7.15 39.09 3.57
N ASP A 754 8.33 39.52 4.02
CA ASP A 754 9.59 38.89 3.63
C ASP A 754 9.96 37.77 4.62
N PHE A 755 9.90 36.54 4.15
CA PHE A 755 10.23 35.33 4.94
C PHE A 755 11.74 35.11 5.07
N ALA A 756 12.58 35.84 4.34
CA ALA A 756 14.03 35.85 4.49
C ALA A 756 14.48 36.87 5.55
N ASP A 757 13.72 37.98 5.77
CA ASP A 757 13.99 38.97 6.76
C ASP A 757 13.00 38.87 7.95
N ALA A 758 13.09 37.76 8.66
CA ALA A 758 12.34 37.49 9.90
C ALA A 758 10.82 37.76 9.81
N GLY A 759 10.21 37.63 8.61
CA GLY A 759 8.79 37.91 8.38
C GLY A 759 8.46 39.40 8.48
N ARG A 760 9.41 40.24 8.10
CA ARG A 760 9.24 41.71 8.11
C ARG A 760 8.12 42.10 7.15
N GLN A 761 7.28 43.01 7.61
CA GLN A 761 6.13 43.51 6.87
C GLN A 761 6.52 44.74 6.04
N HIS A 762 6.15 44.72 4.78
CA HIS A 762 6.32 45.81 3.85
C HIS A 762 5.04 45.95 3.01
N TYR A 763 4.94 47.02 2.25
CA TYR A 763 3.94 47.20 1.21
C TYR A 763 4.62 47.60 -0.10
N ASP A 764 4.09 47.20 -1.23
CA ASP A 764 4.67 47.46 -2.54
C ASP A 764 3.60 47.47 -3.62
N ASP A 765 4.01 47.88 -4.83
CA ASP A 765 3.10 47.98 -5.98
C ASP A 765 2.44 46.64 -6.27
N LYS A 766 1.11 46.67 -6.44
CA LYS A 766 0.27 45.50 -6.71
C LYS A 766 0.63 44.76 -7.99
N ASP A 767 1.36 45.39 -8.90
CA ASP A 767 1.86 44.82 -10.14
C ASP A 767 3.15 44.03 -10.00
N PHE A 768 3.85 44.11 -8.88
CA PHE A 768 5.07 43.34 -8.67
C PHE A 768 4.74 41.85 -8.47
N PRO A 769 5.53 40.95 -9.06
CA PRO A 769 5.34 39.52 -8.86
C PRO A 769 5.89 39.08 -7.50
N ARG A 770 5.04 38.45 -6.65
CA ARG A 770 5.45 37.87 -5.36
C ARG A 770 4.87 36.47 -5.20
N ARG A 771 5.41 35.72 -4.24
CA ARG A 771 4.93 34.40 -3.90
C ARG A 771 3.53 34.42 -3.30
N VAL A 772 2.82 33.34 -3.52
CA VAL A 772 1.46 33.13 -3.02
C VAL A 772 1.39 31.82 -2.27
N ARG A 773 0.95 31.86 -1.02
CA ARG A 773 0.64 30.68 -0.20
C ARG A 773 -0.80 30.79 0.28
N ALA A 774 -1.65 29.87 -0.17
CA ALA A 774 -3.04 29.82 0.23
C ALA A 774 -3.23 29.27 1.64
N ILE A 775 -4.28 29.73 2.32
CA ILE A 775 -4.74 29.21 3.61
C ILE A 775 -6.23 28.88 3.56
N ARG A 776 -6.70 28.09 4.54
CA ARG A 776 -8.12 27.85 4.74
C ARG A 776 -8.48 27.81 6.22
N THR A 777 -9.76 28.00 6.54
CA THR A 777 -10.33 27.77 7.88
C THR A 777 -10.84 26.32 8.02
N LEU A 778 -10.83 25.81 9.27
CA LEU A 778 -11.40 24.53 9.67
C LEU A 778 -12.18 24.71 10.99
#